data_b42d08a4bac1922ace81eb9f3ad1626b
#
_entry.id   b42d08a4bac1922ace81eb9f3ad1626b
#
_cell.length_a   1.000
_cell.length_b   1.000
_cell.length_c   1.000
_cell.angle_alpha   90.00
_cell.angle_beta   90.00
_cell.angle_gamma   90.00
#
_symmetry.space_group_name_H-M   'P 1'
#
loop_
_entity.id
_entity.type
_entity.pdbx_description
1 polymer ?
#
loop_
_entity_poly.entity_id
_entity_poly.type
_entity_poly.pdbx_seq_one_letter_code
_entity_poly.pdbx_strand_id
1 'polypeptide(L)'
;MKHRKPAPTWHRLGLKISKKVVVGITAAATAFGGLAIASTAAQASTDRNSYADTVENTTFEQARKRYGLAQQMSEGATLHAWEWSFKTIEENIPAIAEAGYTSVQTEPISAIHNGGKGKIFTENWYYVYQPTDTTIGNWVMGTEDDLKSLCNTAHKYGVRIIVDVVANHMTATWGAIADRWKKSEYYHHDCNDGDVQDWNNRYQVTHCKLLGLYDINTENTETANMMHDFLVQAVNDGVDGFRFDAAKHIELPDEYNGSQYWNIILNNGAQFQYGEVLQDSISRDSDYAKLFSSHSKNGGGVTASSYGSKLRGALNSKNLNAGTLSDWSNSASPSNLVSWVESHDNYSNSDRESTGMSEWQMTMGWGVIGSRSQTMPLYFDRPVGSGGSQPQFSEESKLGDAGADSWKDAQVVAVNHFRNTMNNNKASEYLRNCGANSCLMVERYIKDGNFKNDGVTITNMGDTQELSGTATNLDDGTYKDQVSGGTITVSGGKITSGSAPGGKISVFFTDNSGSVSATPGDSSFKTDTTTVTLNANNVTDATYTTSEGKSGSYQDGDTITIGASTAIGDTITVKLQGKDADGQTVSATYKYTKKDPAATSTAYAKKPSAWSNLYAYVYVDDSSATTLKENAKWPGEPMTKVASGDTCGKDGEYKVVPEKLRTLDHGRPWSDDQFASTRLSSNRDMSR
;
A
#
# COMPACT_ATOMS: atom_id res chain seq x y z
N MET A 1 2.93 -27.12 -35.81
CA MET A 1 4.41 -27.02 -35.91
C MET A 1 4.95 -27.15 -34.49
N LYS A 2 5.82 -28.14 -34.27
CA LYS A 2 6.31 -28.51 -32.93
C LYS A 2 7.35 -27.50 -32.48
N HIS A 3 7.12 -26.77 -31.41
CA HIS A 3 8.18 -26.09 -30.65
C HIS A 3 8.49 -26.88 -29.37
N ARG A 4 9.55 -27.64 -29.41
CA ARG A 4 10.22 -28.18 -28.23
C ARG A 4 10.98 -27.04 -27.58
N LYS A 5 10.68 -26.73 -26.31
CA LYS A 5 11.58 -25.95 -25.44
C LYS A 5 12.64 -26.89 -24.86
N PRO A 6 13.91 -26.53 -24.82
CA PRO A 6 14.95 -27.33 -24.18
C PRO A 6 14.94 -27.11 -22.67
N ALA A 7 15.25 -28.19 -21.92
CA ALA A 7 15.47 -28.16 -20.48
C ALA A 7 16.72 -27.33 -20.13
N PRO A 8 16.76 -26.67 -18.97
CA PRO A 8 17.90 -25.88 -18.56
C PRO A 8 19.04 -26.79 -18.07
N THR A 9 20.14 -26.78 -18.78
CA THR A 9 21.42 -27.36 -18.35
C THR A 9 22.24 -26.31 -17.62
N TRP A 10 22.50 -26.54 -16.36
CA TRP A 10 23.35 -25.70 -15.52
C TRP A 10 24.82 -25.90 -15.86
N HIS A 11 25.48 -24.92 -16.45
CA HIS A 11 26.94 -24.86 -16.53
C HIS A 11 27.50 -23.86 -15.54
N ARG A 12 28.32 -24.35 -14.62
CA ARG A 12 29.20 -23.55 -13.76
C ARG A 12 30.22 -22.81 -14.63
N LEU A 13 30.21 -21.49 -14.60
CA LEU A 13 31.35 -20.67 -15.04
C LEU A 13 31.86 -19.85 -13.86
N GLY A 14 33.05 -20.20 -13.42
CA GLY A 14 33.80 -19.42 -12.46
C GLY A 14 34.48 -18.24 -13.16
N LEU A 15 34.29 -17.03 -12.67
CA LEU A 15 35.04 -15.85 -13.11
C LEU A 15 35.86 -15.29 -11.96
N LYS A 16 37.15 -15.12 -12.25
CA LYS A 16 38.16 -14.52 -11.38
C LYS A 16 37.97 -13.01 -11.27
N ILE A 17 38.02 -12.52 -10.03
CA ILE A 17 38.01 -11.08 -9.71
C ILE A 17 39.39 -10.50 -9.92
N SER A 18 39.52 -9.42 -10.65
CA SER A 18 40.66 -8.52 -10.60
C SER A 18 40.27 -7.13 -10.10
N LYS A 19 41.00 -6.68 -9.07
CA LYS A 19 40.87 -5.36 -8.44
C LYS A 19 41.39 -4.25 -9.35
N LYS A 20 40.71 -3.07 -9.33
CA LYS A 20 41.18 -1.67 -9.45
C LYS A 20 40.04 -0.83 -10.09
N VAL A 21 39.70 0.38 -9.76
CA VAL A 21 40.31 1.59 -9.20
C VAL A 21 39.17 2.54 -8.85
N VAL A 22 39.31 3.25 -7.73
CA VAL A 22 38.42 4.36 -7.33
C VAL A 22 38.81 5.59 -8.14
N VAL A 23 37.85 6.24 -8.82
CA VAL A 23 37.99 7.62 -9.31
C VAL A 23 36.76 8.40 -8.83
N GLY A 24 37.03 9.40 -7.98
CA GLY A 24 36.03 10.37 -7.58
C GLY A 24 35.72 11.34 -8.71
N ILE A 25 34.45 11.62 -8.90
CA ILE A 25 34.02 12.75 -9.74
C ILE A 25 33.17 13.69 -8.89
N THR A 26 33.74 14.87 -8.66
CA THR A 26 33.03 16.03 -8.15
C THR A 26 32.05 16.54 -9.21
N ALA A 27 30.76 16.54 -8.92
CA ALA A 27 29.76 17.17 -9.76
C ALA A 27 29.53 18.62 -9.30
N ALA A 28 29.78 19.54 -10.22
CA ALA A 28 29.48 20.95 -10.05
C ALA A 28 28.00 21.23 -10.13
N ALA A 29 27.46 21.90 -9.12
CA ALA A 29 26.08 22.38 -9.10
C ALA A 29 25.95 23.57 -10.07
N THR A 30 25.10 23.45 -11.07
CA THR A 30 24.54 24.56 -11.82
C THR A 30 23.16 24.90 -11.28
N ALA A 31 23.06 26.02 -10.61
CA ALA A 31 21.80 26.58 -10.14
C ALA A 31 20.96 27.05 -11.34
N PHE A 32 19.78 26.48 -11.49
CA PHE A 32 18.67 27.12 -12.19
C PHE A 32 17.49 27.26 -11.22
N GLY A 33 17.08 28.52 -11.06
CA GLY A 33 15.97 28.88 -10.21
C GLY A 33 14.67 28.26 -10.70
N GLY A 34 14.12 27.37 -9.90
CA GLY A 34 12.76 26.85 -10.02
C GLY A 34 11.93 27.38 -8.85
N LEU A 35 10.90 28.16 -9.18
CA LEU A 35 9.93 28.70 -8.23
C LEU A 35 9.24 27.55 -7.46
N ALA A 36 9.08 27.78 -6.18
CA ALA A 36 8.48 26.89 -5.22
C ALA A 36 7.10 26.38 -5.64
N ILE A 37 7.00 25.08 -5.92
CA ILE A 37 5.80 24.26 -5.80
C ILE A 37 6.19 23.08 -4.89
N ALA A 38 6.51 23.39 -3.64
CA ALA A 38 6.84 22.40 -2.62
C ALA A 38 6.03 22.64 -1.34
N SER A 39 4.82 23.21 -1.45
CA SER A 39 4.12 23.63 -0.24
C SER A 39 3.03 22.67 0.26
N THR A 40 2.51 21.78 -0.57
CA THR A 40 1.47 20.83 -0.09
C THR A 40 2.02 19.47 0.29
N ALA A 41 2.98 18.93 -0.43
CA ALA A 41 3.59 17.64 -0.06
C ALA A 41 4.58 17.75 1.11
N ALA A 42 5.29 18.89 1.24
CA ALA A 42 6.20 19.11 2.37
C ALA A 42 5.47 19.43 3.68
N GLN A 43 4.25 20.01 3.61
CA GLN A 43 3.42 20.24 4.80
C GLN A 43 2.78 18.95 5.29
N ALA A 44 2.40 18.04 4.38
CA ALA A 44 1.94 16.70 4.73
C ALA A 44 3.02 15.85 5.42
N SER A 45 4.31 16.07 5.13
CA SER A 45 5.40 15.30 5.75
C SER A 45 5.75 15.73 7.18
N THR A 46 5.48 16.98 7.57
CA THR A 46 5.69 17.45 8.94
C THR A 46 4.55 17.08 9.89
N ASP A 47 3.35 16.84 9.34
CA ASP A 47 2.20 16.39 10.12
C ASP A 47 2.20 14.86 10.37
N ARG A 48 3.01 14.10 9.65
CA ARG A 48 3.01 12.61 9.71
C ARG A 48 3.31 12.07 11.09
N ASN A 49 4.20 12.68 11.82
CA ASN A 49 4.63 12.20 13.13
C ASN A 49 3.64 12.54 14.27
N SER A 50 2.79 13.55 14.06
CA SER A 50 1.70 13.85 14.99
C SER A 50 0.50 12.92 14.85
N TYR A 51 0.42 12.20 13.73
CA TYR A 51 -0.66 11.26 13.44
C TYR A 51 -0.50 9.90 14.10
N ALA A 52 0.74 9.40 14.27
CA ALA A 52 1.00 8.05 14.77
C ALA A 52 0.43 7.79 16.17
N ASP A 53 0.49 8.78 17.08
CA ASP A 53 -0.01 8.64 18.45
C ASP A 53 -1.54 8.77 18.61
N THR A 54 -2.27 9.04 17.53
CA THR A 54 -3.60 9.62 17.65
C THR A 54 -4.71 8.83 17.00
N VAL A 55 -4.33 7.89 16.12
CA VAL A 55 -5.28 7.03 15.43
C VAL A 55 -5.82 5.93 16.34
N GLU A 56 -5.22 5.71 17.50
CA GLU A 56 -5.52 4.62 18.44
C GLU A 56 -6.98 4.56 18.92
N ASN A 57 -7.69 5.68 18.87
CA ASN A 57 -9.10 5.80 19.28
C ASN A 57 -10.06 6.14 18.14
N THR A 58 -9.59 6.14 16.88
CA THR A 58 -10.42 6.44 15.71
C THR A 58 -11.04 5.17 15.18
N THR A 59 -12.36 5.17 14.92
CA THR A 59 -12.98 4.02 14.23
C THR A 59 -12.50 3.94 12.79
N PHE A 60 -12.47 2.73 12.23
CA PHE A 60 -12.09 2.48 10.84
C PHE A 60 -12.79 3.45 9.86
N GLU A 61 -14.11 3.63 9.99
CA GLU A 61 -14.89 4.50 9.11
C GLU A 61 -14.52 6.00 9.24
N GLN A 62 -14.16 6.45 10.45
CA GLN A 62 -13.69 7.82 10.65
C GLN A 62 -12.33 8.03 9.98
N ALA A 63 -11.41 7.09 10.15
CA ALA A 63 -10.10 7.13 9.51
C ALA A 63 -10.22 7.08 7.98
N ARG A 64 -11.03 6.14 7.45
CA ARG A 64 -11.28 6.02 6.01
C ARG A 64 -11.79 7.34 5.42
N LYS A 65 -12.79 7.97 6.04
CA LYS A 65 -13.33 9.27 5.61
C LYS A 65 -12.29 10.38 5.69
N ARG A 66 -11.46 10.38 6.72
CA ARG A 66 -10.39 11.37 6.91
C ARG A 66 -9.38 11.37 5.78
N TYR A 67 -9.01 10.19 5.29
CA TYR A 67 -8.09 10.02 4.15
C TYR A 67 -8.82 10.03 2.80
N GLY A 68 -10.14 10.23 2.76
CA GLY A 68 -10.94 10.22 1.55
C GLY A 68 -10.97 8.88 0.82
N LEU A 69 -10.70 7.76 1.51
CA LEU A 69 -10.61 6.44 0.91
C LEU A 69 -11.99 5.91 0.50
N ALA A 70 -12.04 5.09 -0.55
CA ALA A 70 -13.29 4.51 -1.02
C ALA A 70 -13.94 3.59 0.03
N GLN A 71 -15.27 3.55 0.04
CA GLN A 71 -16.04 2.79 1.02
C GLN A 71 -15.84 1.29 0.87
N GLN A 72 -15.79 0.81 -0.37
CA GLN A 72 -15.61 -0.61 -0.69
C GLN A 72 -14.21 -0.87 -1.26
N MET A 73 -13.66 -2.06 -0.99
CA MET A 73 -12.34 -2.45 -1.51
C MET A 73 -12.32 -2.48 -3.04
N SER A 74 -13.37 -3.01 -3.65
CA SER A 74 -13.53 -3.06 -5.12
C SER A 74 -13.56 -1.69 -5.81
N GLU A 75 -13.88 -0.63 -5.08
CA GLU A 75 -13.99 0.73 -5.60
C GLU A 75 -12.67 1.52 -5.49
N GLY A 76 -11.79 1.14 -4.59
CA GLY A 76 -10.53 1.83 -4.34
C GLY A 76 -9.35 1.30 -5.15
N ALA A 77 -8.18 1.84 -4.86
CA ALA A 77 -6.90 1.36 -5.38
C ALA A 77 -6.21 0.48 -4.33
N THR A 78 -5.52 -0.55 -4.79
CA THR A 78 -4.74 -1.46 -3.94
C THR A 78 -3.25 -1.33 -4.26
N LEU A 79 -2.41 -1.20 -3.22
CA LEU A 79 -0.97 -1.30 -3.35
C LEU A 79 -0.56 -2.77 -3.16
N HIS A 80 0.10 -3.37 -4.14
CA HIS A 80 0.76 -4.66 -3.98
C HIS A 80 2.16 -4.42 -3.42
N ALA A 81 2.29 -4.59 -2.11
CA ALA A 81 3.53 -4.46 -1.35
C ALA A 81 4.38 -5.72 -1.54
N TRP A 82 4.88 -5.92 -2.78
CA TRP A 82 5.53 -7.14 -3.20
C TRP A 82 6.80 -7.42 -2.41
N GLU A 83 6.80 -8.56 -1.73
CA GLU A 83 7.88 -9.05 -0.88
C GLU A 83 8.22 -8.14 0.32
N TRP A 84 7.35 -7.18 0.69
CA TRP A 84 7.53 -6.41 1.91
C TRP A 84 7.12 -7.24 3.12
N SER A 85 7.89 -7.19 4.20
CA SER A 85 7.49 -7.82 5.47
C SER A 85 6.29 -7.10 6.10
N PHE A 86 5.54 -7.79 6.95
CA PHE A 86 4.42 -7.20 7.69
C PHE A 86 4.82 -5.92 8.42
N LYS A 87 6.00 -5.94 9.04
CA LYS A 87 6.53 -4.78 9.74
C LYS A 87 6.84 -3.62 8.78
N THR A 88 7.44 -3.92 7.64
CA THR A 88 7.74 -2.90 6.62
C THR A 88 6.45 -2.27 6.09
N ILE A 89 5.40 -3.07 5.86
CA ILE A 89 4.10 -2.56 5.44
C ILE A 89 3.50 -1.71 6.56
N GLU A 90 3.51 -2.17 7.82
CA GLU A 90 2.98 -1.46 8.97
C GLU A 90 3.61 -0.07 9.12
N GLU A 91 4.93 0.03 9.02
CA GLU A 91 5.66 1.30 9.09
C GLU A 91 5.25 2.30 7.98
N ASN A 92 4.78 1.80 6.83
CA ASN A 92 4.36 2.62 5.68
C ASN A 92 2.85 2.89 5.62
N ILE A 93 2.02 2.30 6.47
CA ILE A 93 0.56 2.46 6.45
C ILE A 93 0.11 3.94 6.46
N PRO A 94 0.70 4.84 7.26
CA PRO A 94 0.31 6.25 7.22
C PRO A 94 0.49 6.88 5.84
N ALA A 95 1.63 6.65 5.20
CA ALA A 95 1.92 7.16 3.86
C ALA A 95 1.04 6.51 2.78
N ILE A 96 0.69 5.24 2.95
CA ILE A 96 -0.20 4.50 2.05
C ILE A 96 -1.62 5.08 2.09
N ALA A 97 -2.13 5.39 3.30
CA ALA A 97 -3.42 6.05 3.48
C ALA A 97 -3.43 7.45 2.86
N GLU A 98 -2.38 8.26 3.12
CA GLU A 98 -2.22 9.59 2.51
C GLU A 98 -2.12 9.54 0.98
N ALA A 99 -1.48 8.52 0.43
CA ALA A 99 -1.41 8.31 -1.02
C ALA A 99 -2.74 7.81 -1.63
N GLY A 100 -3.79 7.63 -0.83
CA GLY A 100 -5.13 7.31 -1.28
C GLY A 100 -5.36 5.82 -1.61
N TYR A 101 -4.50 4.91 -1.15
CA TYR A 101 -4.75 3.47 -1.30
C TYR A 101 -5.74 2.97 -0.25
N THR A 102 -6.78 2.28 -0.69
CA THR A 102 -7.82 1.72 0.18
C THR A 102 -7.43 0.37 0.78
N SER A 103 -6.50 -0.31 0.13
CA SER A 103 -6.05 -1.64 0.53
C SER A 103 -4.57 -1.83 0.22
N VAL A 104 -3.94 -2.74 0.96
CA VAL A 104 -2.61 -3.27 0.65
C VAL A 104 -2.73 -4.76 0.45
N GLN A 105 -2.14 -5.28 -0.63
CA GLN A 105 -1.97 -6.71 -0.84
C GLN A 105 -0.56 -7.12 -0.44
N THR A 106 -0.48 -8.15 0.41
CA THR A 106 0.78 -8.80 0.82
C THR A 106 1.05 -10.03 -0.04
N GLU A 107 2.24 -10.60 0.10
CA GLU A 107 2.57 -11.93 -0.39
C GLU A 107 1.95 -13.04 0.49
N PRO A 108 2.09 -14.34 0.10
CA PRO A 108 1.60 -15.47 0.88
C PRO A 108 2.09 -15.49 2.31
N ILE A 109 1.15 -15.67 3.24
CA ILE A 109 1.40 -15.59 4.68
C ILE A 109 1.65 -16.94 5.35
N SER A 110 1.48 -18.04 4.62
CA SER A 110 1.69 -19.41 5.13
C SER A 110 3.15 -19.69 5.45
N ALA A 111 3.43 -20.72 6.25
CA ALA A 111 4.78 -21.26 6.39
C ALA A 111 5.30 -21.76 5.03
N ILE A 112 6.51 -21.41 4.68
CA ILE A 112 7.12 -21.67 3.37
C ILE A 112 8.41 -22.44 3.47
N HIS A 113 8.85 -22.98 2.33
CA HIS A 113 10.15 -23.62 2.21
C HIS A 113 11.28 -22.66 2.56
N ASN A 114 12.24 -23.13 3.36
CA ASN A 114 13.42 -22.33 3.70
C ASN A 114 14.40 -22.33 2.52
N GLY A 115 14.43 -21.25 1.75
CA GLY A 115 15.24 -21.11 0.56
C GLY A 115 16.75 -21.13 0.78
N GLY A 116 17.23 -20.85 1.97
CA GLY A 116 18.61 -21.01 2.38
C GLY A 116 19.64 -20.04 1.76
N LYS A 117 19.24 -19.09 0.92
CA LYS A 117 20.15 -18.11 0.28
C LYS A 117 20.06 -16.70 0.84
N GLY A 118 19.36 -16.51 1.95
CA GLY A 118 19.15 -15.19 2.55
C GLY A 118 18.09 -14.36 1.82
N LYS A 119 18.04 -13.07 2.11
CA LYS A 119 16.98 -12.15 1.65
C LYS A 119 17.31 -11.47 0.31
N ILE A 120 17.99 -12.12 -0.63
CA ILE A 120 18.18 -11.60 -1.99
C ILE A 120 17.03 -12.03 -2.89
N PHE A 121 16.57 -11.16 -3.78
CA PHE A 121 15.46 -11.46 -4.69
C PHE A 121 15.76 -12.60 -5.65
N THR A 122 16.90 -12.53 -6.32
CA THR A 122 17.32 -13.56 -7.28
C THR A 122 17.34 -14.94 -6.63
N GLU A 123 16.64 -15.90 -7.20
CA GLU A 123 16.52 -17.28 -6.75
C GLU A 123 15.81 -17.46 -5.38
N ASN A 124 15.14 -16.42 -4.84
CA ASN A 124 14.45 -16.53 -3.55
C ASN A 124 13.01 -15.97 -3.54
N TRP A 125 12.66 -15.00 -4.39
CA TRP A 125 11.34 -14.38 -4.38
C TRP A 125 10.18 -15.39 -4.49
N TYR A 126 10.35 -16.48 -5.26
CA TYR A 126 9.31 -17.48 -5.48
C TYR A 126 9.10 -18.46 -4.30
N TYR A 127 9.90 -18.39 -3.24
CA TYR A 127 9.72 -19.28 -2.09
C TYR A 127 8.44 -18.97 -1.30
N VAL A 128 7.92 -17.75 -1.36
CA VAL A 128 6.63 -17.42 -0.75
C VAL A 128 5.48 -18.21 -1.36
N TYR A 129 5.63 -18.67 -2.63
CA TYR A 129 4.69 -19.55 -3.33
C TYR A 129 4.99 -21.05 -3.15
N GLN A 130 5.84 -21.40 -2.19
CA GLN A 130 6.14 -22.80 -1.86
C GLN A 130 5.75 -23.14 -0.40
N PRO A 131 4.44 -23.21 -0.10
CA PRO A 131 3.98 -23.48 1.25
C PRO A 131 4.41 -24.86 1.73
N THR A 132 4.73 -24.93 3.02
CA THR A 132 5.06 -26.18 3.71
C THR A 132 4.02 -26.55 4.76
N ASP A 133 3.21 -25.59 5.17
CA ASP A 133 2.14 -25.75 6.15
C ASP A 133 1.14 -24.60 6.04
N THR A 134 -0.07 -24.80 6.53
CA THR A 134 -1.11 -23.77 6.69
C THR A 134 -1.07 -23.15 8.10
N THR A 135 0.11 -22.68 8.50
CA THR A 135 0.33 -21.85 9.70
C THR A 135 0.76 -20.46 9.26
N ILE A 136 0.32 -19.43 9.98
CA ILE A 136 0.62 -18.03 9.63
C ILE A 136 2.05 -17.68 10.04
N GLY A 137 2.78 -17.06 9.12
CA GLY A 137 4.11 -16.54 9.31
C GLY A 137 5.20 -17.32 8.55
N ASN A 138 6.16 -16.57 8.03
CA ASN A 138 7.31 -17.12 7.32
C ASN A 138 8.50 -16.15 7.41
N TRP A 139 9.66 -16.60 6.91
CA TRP A 139 10.93 -15.89 7.05
C TRP A 139 11.03 -14.60 6.20
N VAL A 140 10.11 -14.38 5.24
CA VAL A 140 10.02 -13.14 4.45
C VAL A 140 9.08 -12.17 5.12
N MET A 141 7.85 -12.62 5.38
CA MET A 141 6.74 -11.78 5.83
C MET A 141 6.82 -11.41 7.32
N GLY A 142 7.28 -12.32 8.17
CA GLY A 142 7.29 -12.15 9.62
C GLY A 142 6.40 -13.17 10.33
N THR A 143 6.01 -12.87 11.55
CA THR A 143 5.23 -13.74 12.44
C THR A 143 3.73 -13.42 12.35
N GLU A 144 2.90 -14.31 12.91
CA GLU A 144 1.46 -14.08 13.07
C GLU A 144 1.16 -12.83 13.92
N ASP A 145 1.97 -12.58 14.96
CA ASP A 145 1.83 -11.36 15.78
C ASP A 145 2.16 -10.10 14.99
N ASP A 146 3.14 -10.15 14.07
CA ASP A 146 3.43 -9.03 13.16
C ASP A 146 2.26 -8.78 12.19
N LEU A 147 1.58 -9.83 11.70
CA LEU A 147 0.36 -9.69 10.88
C LEU A 147 -0.77 -9.02 11.67
N LYS A 148 -1.02 -9.46 12.92
CA LYS A 148 -2.02 -8.83 13.79
C LYS A 148 -1.73 -7.35 14.04
N SER A 149 -0.47 -7.01 14.26
CA SER A 149 -0.04 -5.63 14.44
C SER A 149 -0.27 -4.80 13.19
N LEU A 150 0.12 -5.31 12.02
CA LEU A 150 -0.14 -4.69 10.73
C LEU A 150 -1.63 -4.42 10.51
N CYS A 151 -2.50 -5.43 10.67
CA CYS A 151 -3.95 -5.29 10.46
C CYS A 151 -4.53 -4.23 11.41
N ASN A 152 -4.16 -4.27 12.69
CA ASN A 152 -4.59 -3.28 13.66
C ASN A 152 -4.15 -1.86 13.28
N THR A 153 -2.93 -1.69 12.81
CA THR A 153 -2.41 -0.39 12.37
C THR A 153 -3.12 0.06 11.09
N ALA A 154 -3.26 -0.81 10.10
CA ALA A 154 -3.96 -0.50 8.85
C ALA A 154 -5.40 -0.01 9.11
N HIS A 155 -6.13 -0.69 9.99
CA HIS A 155 -7.49 -0.31 10.34
C HIS A 155 -7.58 1.06 11.05
N LYS A 156 -6.59 1.44 11.84
CA LYS A 156 -6.50 2.78 12.44
C LYS A 156 -6.41 3.89 11.39
N TYR A 157 -5.84 3.58 10.23
CA TYR A 157 -5.71 4.50 9.10
C TYR A 157 -6.79 4.33 8.01
N GLY A 158 -7.77 3.44 8.21
CA GLY A 158 -8.84 3.18 7.26
C GLY A 158 -8.41 2.38 6.03
N VAL A 159 -7.24 1.74 6.10
CA VAL A 159 -6.68 0.86 5.07
C VAL A 159 -7.01 -0.59 5.39
N ARG A 160 -7.27 -1.41 4.39
CA ARG A 160 -7.57 -2.84 4.52
C ARG A 160 -6.41 -3.70 4.05
N ILE A 161 -6.30 -4.91 4.60
CA ILE A 161 -5.25 -5.86 4.24
C ILE A 161 -5.84 -7.02 3.45
N ILE A 162 -5.29 -7.24 2.25
CA ILE A 162 -5.52 -8.42 1.41
C ILE A 162 -4.26 -9.28 1.52
N VAL A 163 -4.40 -10.56 1.80
CA VAL A 163 -3.26 -11.48 1.79
C VAL A 163 -3.36 -12.44 0.62
N ASP A 164 -2.22 -12.78 0.04
CA ASP A 164 -2.13 -13.82 -0.97
C ASP A 164 -2.19 -15.22 -0.33
N VAL A 165 -2.81 -16.16 -1.00
CA VAL A 165 -3.06 -17.53 -0.50
C VAL A 165 -2.74 -18.54 -1.58
N VAL A 166 -1.77 -19.40 -1.32
CA VAL A 166 -1.48 -20.57 -2.16
C VAL A 166 -2.40 -21.72 -1.70
N ALA A 167 -3.53 -21.87 -2.38
CA ALA A 167 -4.54 -22.88 -2.04
C ALA A 167 -4.50 -24.13 -2.95
N ASN A 168 -3.77 -24.05 -4.07
CA ASN A 168 -3.69 -25.10 -5.07
C ASN A 168 -2.64 -26.18 -4.75
N HIS A 169 -1.52 -25.81 -4.12
CA HIS A 169 -0.36 -26.69 -4.04
C HIS A 169 0.48 -26.47 -2.79
N MET A 170 1.36 -27.42 -2.53
CA MET A 170 2.47 -27.34 -1.58
C MET A 170 3.81 -27.28 -2.32
N THR A 171 4.91 -27.01 -1.57
CA THR A 171 6.28 -27.00 -2.12
C THR A 171 6.60 -28.29 -2.88
N ALA A 172 7.49 -28.21 -3.88
CA ALA A 172 8.02 -29.38 -4.59
C ALA A 172 8.89 -30.29 -3.71
N THR A 173 9.23 -29.88 -2.50
CA THR A 173 10.12 -30.62 -1.59
C THR A 173 9.32 -31.37 -0.53
N TRP A 174 8.97 -32.63 -0.80
CA TRP A 174 8.17 -33.47 0.13
C TRP A 174 8.70 -33.46 1.56
N GLY A 175 10.01 -33.52 1.74
CA GLY A 175 10.64 -33.51 3.07
C GLY A 175 10.37 -32.24 3.88
N ALA A 176 10.10 -31.13 3.23
CA ALA A 176 9.83 -29.84 3.86
C ALA A 176 8.36 -29.64 4.27
N ILE A 177 7.45 -30.42 3.71
CA ILE A 177 6.01 -30.37 4.04
C ILE A 177 5.82 -30.79 5.50
N ALA A 178 4.97 -30.13 6.24
CA ALA A 178 4.62 -30.46 7.63
C ALA A 178 3.92 -31.82 7.73
N ASP A 179 4.17 -32.57 8.82
CA ASP A 179 3.66 -33.94 8.97
C ASP A 179 2.14 -34.06 8.86
N ARG A 180 1.39 -33.02 9.28
CA ARG A 180 -0.08 -33.01 9.16
C ARG A 180 -0.57 -32.95 7.71
N TRP A 181 0.28 -32.51 6.78
CA TRP A 181 0.02 -32.48 5.34
C TRP A 181 0.65 -33.65 4.57
N LYS A 182 1.45 -34.52 5.22
CA LYS A 182 2.18 -35.64 4.60
C LYS A 182 1.33 -36.91 4.46
N LYS A 183 0.11 -36.79 3.96
CA LYS A 183 -0.71 -37.95 3.60
C LYS A 183 -0.86 -38.00 2.08
N SER A 184 -0.67 -39.19 1.49
CA SER A 184 -0.75 -39.36 0.04
C SER A 184 -2.13 -38.94 -0.51
N GLU A 185 -3.20 -39.26 0.19
CA GLU A 185 -4.57 -38.91 -0.18
C GLU A 185 -4.90 -37.43 -0.18
N TYR A 186 -3.99 -36.58 0.32
CA TYR A 186 -4.10 -35.11 0.30
C TYR A 186 -3.62 -34.50 -1.00
N TYR A 187 -3.12 -35.32 -1.92
CA TYR A 187 -2.57 -34.87 -3.19
C TYR A 187 -3.16 -35.62 -4.35
N HIS A 188 -3.32 -34.96 -5.49
CA HIS A 188 -3.64 -35.63 -6.74
C HIS A 188 -2.46 -36.45 -7.23
N HIS A 189 -2.74 -37.62 -7.76
CA HIS A 189 -1.75 -38.53 -8.35
C HIS A 189 -1.98 -38.73 -9.86
N ASP A 190 -2.71 -37.81 -10.46
CA ASP A 190 -3.01 -37.81 -11.87
C ASP A 190 -1.74 -37.51 -12.70
N CYS A 191 -1.83 -37.70 -14.00
CA CYS A 191 -0.71 -37.44 -14.92
C CYS A 191 0.57 -38.22 -14.60
N ASN A 192 0.45 -39.40 -13.93
CA ASN A 192 1.57 -40.18 -13.38
C ASN A 192 2.46 -39.37 -12.43
N ASP A 193 1.84 -38.60 -11.53
CA ASP A 193 2.52 -37.66 -10.64
C ASP A 193 3.37 -36.59 -11.35
N GLY A 194 3.02 -36.27 -12.58
CA GLY A 194 3.74 -35.32 -13.44
C GLY A 194 3.03 -33.97 -13.55
N ASP A 195 3.71 -33.07 -14.24
CA ASP A 195 3.21 -31.73 -14.53
C ASP A 195 2.12 -31.72 -15.63
N VAL A 196 1.34 -30.62 -15.69
CA VAL A 196 0.45 -30.31 -16.79
C VAL A 196 1.18 -30.42 -18.13
N GLN A 197 0.72 -31.28 -19.04
CA GLN A 197 1.31 -31.51 -20.37
C GLN A 197 0.50 -30.83 -21.48
N ASP A 198 -0.82 -30.74 -21.30
CA ASP A 198 -1.73 -30.08 -22.24
C ASP A 198 -2.51 -28.98 -21.49
N TRP A 199 -2.10 -27.77 -21.71
CA TRP A 199 -2.72 -26.57 -21.13
C TRP A 199 -4.11 -26.24 -21.67
N ASN A 200 -4.58 -26.93 -22.71
CA ASN A 200 -5.96 -26.85 -23.20
C ASN A 200 -6.84 -27.96 -22.62
N ASN A 201 -6.28 -28.86 -21.82
CA ASN A 201 -7.02 -29.91 -21.14
C ASN A 201 -7.35 -29.47 -19.71
N ARG A 202 -8.58 -29.06 -19.47
CA ARG A 202 -9.05 -28.55 -18.20
C ARG A 202 -8.78 -29.51 -17.03
N TYR A 203 -8.98 -30.83 -17.26
CA TYR A 203 -8.69 -31.84 -16.26
C TYR A 203 -7.22 -31.85 -15.84
N GLN A 204 -6.29 -31.79 -16.79
CA GLN A 204 -4.88 -31.72 -16.45
C GLN A 204 -4.53 -30.43 -15.72
N VAL A 205 -5.14 -29.32 -16.12
CA VAL A 205 -4.89 -28.02 -15.47
C VAL A 205 -5.28 -28.01 -14.00
N THR A 206 -6.28 -28.83 -13.62
CA THR A 206 -6.82 -28.87 -12.24
C THR A 206 -6.38 -30.07 -11.41
N HIS A 207 -5.70 -31.08 -12.00
CA HIS A 207 -5.36 -32.31 -11.29
C HIS A 207 -3.90 -32.76 -11.50
N CYS A 208 -3.12 -32.04 -12.29
CA CYS A 208 -1.72 -32.35 -12.47
C CYS A 208 -0.84 -31.30 -11.79
N LYS A 209 0.37 -31.68 -11.43
CA LYS A 209 1.31 -30.77 -10.77
C LYS A 209 1.56 -29.52 -11.62
N LEU A 210 1.66 -28.39 -10.95
CA LEU A 210 2.08 -27.12 -11.51
C LEU A 210 3.57 -26.93 -11.20
N LEU A 211 4.44 -27.01 -12.21
CA LEU A 211 5.89 -26.79 -12.07
C LEU A 211 6.57 -27.70 -11.01
N GLY A 212 6.11 -28.93 -10.88
CA GLY A 212 6.62 -29.91 -9.92
C GLY A 212 6.12 -29.74 -8.49
N LEU A 213 5.27 -28.76 -8.23
CA LEU A 213 4.67 -28.52 -6.91
C LEU A 213 3.62 -29.60 -6.61
N TYR A 214 3.52 -30.04 -5.36
CA TYR A 214 2.55 -31.06 -4.97
C TYR A 214 1.14 -30.50 -5.01
N ASP A 215 0.35 -30.94 -5.97
CA ASP A 215 -1.03 -30.50 -6.23
C ASP A 215 -1.97 -31.04 -5.16
N ILE A 216 -2.68 -30.16 -4.45
CA ILE A 216 -3.58 -30.54 -3.36
C ILE A 216 -4.82 -31.21 -3.93
N ASN A 217 -5.20 -32.36 -3.38
CA ASN A 217 -6.46 -33.02 -3.68
C ASN A 217 -7.63 -32.19 -3.11
N THR A 218 -8.25 -31.42 -4.00
CA THR A 218 -9.32 -30.48 -3.69
C THR A 218 -10.69 -31.17 -3.52
N GLU A 219 -10.85 -32.44 -3.92
CA GLU A 219 -12.02 -33.25 -3.55
C GLU A 219 -11.95 -33.83 -2.13
N ASN A 220 -10.79 -33.72 -1.46
CA ASN A 220 -10.63 -34.21 -0.10
C ASN A 220 -11.11 -33.17 0.92
N THR A 221 -12.13 -33.52 1.70
CA THR A 221 -12.74 -32.61 2.69
C THR A 221 -11.76 -32.22 3.82
N GLU A 222 -10.81 -33.07 4.17
CA GLU A 222 -9.81 -32.73 5.21
C GLU A 222 -8.88 -31.61 4.74
N THR A 223 -8.43 -31.66 3.48
CA THR A 223 -7.59 -30.58 2.90
C THR A 223 -8.36 -29.26 2.82
N ALA A 224 -9.64 -29.32 2.38
CA ALA A 224 -10.51 -28.15 2.35
C ALA A 224 -10.71 -27.54 3.76
N ASN A 225 -10.94 -28.38 4.79
CA ASN A 225 -11.10 -27.88 6.16
C ASN A 225 -9.81 -27.29 6.73
N MET A 226 -8.65 -27.90 6.48
CA MET A 226 -7.36 -27.36 6.93
C MET A 226 -7.07 -25.99 6.29
N MET A 227 -7.39 -25.81 5.01
CA MET A 227 -7.26 -24.53 4.33
C MET A 227 -8.28 -23.51 4.85
N HIS A 228 -9.54 -23.91 5.06
CA HIS A 228 -10.57 -23.06 5.64
C HIS A 228 -10.19 -22.56 7.03
N ASP A 229 -9.70 -23.44 7.91
CA ASP A 229 -9.29 -23.05 9.27
C ASP A 229 -8.16 -22.03 9.25
N PHE A 230 -7.19 -22.18 8.31
CA PHE A 230 -6.13 -21.19 8.09
C PHE A 230 -6.68 -19.82 7.66
N LEU A 231 -7.64 -19.80 6.73
CA LEU A 231 -8.25 -18.55 6.26
C LEU A 231 -9.09 -17.88 7.35
N VAL A 232 -9.86 -18.67 8.11
CA VAL A 232 -10.62 -18.16 9.28
C VAL A 232 -9.68 -17.59 10.33
N GLN A 233 -8.52 -18.23 10.58
CA GLN A 233 -7.51 -17.70 11.49
C GLN A 233 -7.00 -16.34 11.01
N ALA A 234 -6.66 -16.20 9.72
CA ALA A 234 -6.21 -14.95 9.14
C ALA A 234 -7.27 -13.82 9.27
N VAL A 235 -8.56 -14.14 9.04
CA VAL A 235 -9.65 -13.17 9.25
C VAL A 235 -9.77 -12.78 10.72
N ASN A 236 -9.63 -13.71 11.65
CA ASN A 236 -9.64 -13.43 13.09
C ASN A 236 -8.45 -12.56 13.51
N ASP A 237 -7.33 -12.63 12.80
CA ASP A 237 -6.15 -11.79 13.00
C ASP A 237 -6.28 -10.40 12.37
N GLY A 238 -7.38 -10.15 11.64
CA GLY A 238 -7.72 -8.84 11.09
C GLY A 238 -7.58 -8.71 9.57
N VAL A 239 -7.29 -9.81 8.85
CA VAL A 239 -7.23 -9.78 7.38
C VAL A 239 -8.62 -9.51 6.80
N ASP A 240 -8.70 -8.58 5.84
CA ASP A 240 -9.97 -8.14 5.24
C ASP A 240 -10.30 -8.90 3.95
N GLY A 241 -9.31 -9.39 3.25
CA GLY A 241 -9.51 -10.04 1.96
C GLY A 241 -8.41 -11.01 1.56
N PHE A 242 -8.69 -11.77 0.50
CA PHE A 242 -7.78 -12.77 -0.04
C PHE A 242 -7.61 -12.65 -1.56
N ARG A 243 -6.39 -12.83 -2.04
CA ARG A 243 -6.06 -13.20 -3.41
C ARG A 243 -5.72 -14.68 -3.40
N PHE A 244 -6.33 -15.49 -4.23
CA PHE A 244 -6.00 -16.91 -4.36
C PHE A 244 -5.08 -17.12 -5.56
N ASP A 245 -3.86 -17.53 -5.26
CA ASP A 245 -2.85 -17.93 -6.24
C ASP A 245 -3.32 -19.13 -7.04
N ALA A 246 -2.95 -19.18 -8.33
CA ALA A 246 -3.23 -20.29 -9.21
C ALA A 246 -4.70 -20.78 -9.18
N ALA A 247 -5.66 -19.87 -8.93
CA ALA A 247 -7.07 -20.25 -8.76
C ALA A 247 -7.65 -20.99 -9.96
N LYS A 248 -7.15 -20.72 -11.19
CA LYS A 248 -7.53 -21.47 -12.39
C LYS A 248 -7.20 -22.96 -12.29
N HIS A 249 -6.24 -23.33 -11.46
CA HIS A 249 -5.78 -24.71 -11.28
C HIS A 249 -6.60 -25.51 -10.26
N ILE A 250 -7.61 -24.92 -9.66
CA ILE A 250 -8.58 -25.58 -8.79
C ILE A 250 -9.91 -25.65 -9.54
N GLU A 251 -10.53 -26.83 -9.63
CA GLU A 251 -11.77 -27.05 -10.35
C GLU A 251 -12.94 -26.28 -9.71
N LEU A 252 -13.89 -25.87 -10.54
CA LEU A 252 -15.14 -25.25 -10.10
C LEU A 252 -16.11 -26.31 -9.54
N PRO A 253 -17.07 -25.93 -8.65
CA PRO A 253 -18.00 -26.86 -8.04
C PRO A 253 -18.92 -27.63 -9.03
N ASP A 254 -19.01 -27.18 -10.26
CA ASP A 254 -19.79 -27.85 -11.33
C ASP A 254 -18.93 -28.73 -12.25
N GLU A 255 -17.64 -28.84 -11.98
CA GLU A 255 -16.71 -29.66 -12.74
C GLU A 255 -16.51 -31.04 -12.07
N TYR A 256 -16.25 -32.05 -12.88
CA TYR A 256 -15.91 -33.44 -12.51
C TYR A 256 -16.82 -34.03 -11.44
N ASN A 257 -16.32 -34.28 -10.24
CA ASN A 257 -17.08 -34.87 -9.15
C ASN A 257 -17.82 -33.86 -8.28
N GLY A 258 -17.85 -32.59 -8.66
CA GLY A 258 -18.53 -31.54 -7.90
C GLY A 258 -17.79 -31.19 -6.61
N SER A 259 -16.48 -30.87 -6.71
CA SER A 259 -15.66 -30.49 -5.55
C SER A 259 -16.31 -29.36 -4.75
N GLN A 260 -16.32 -29.53 -3.44
CA GLN A 260 -16.81 -28.52 -2.51
C GLN A 260 -15.70 -27.61 -1.97
N TYR A 261 -14.48 -27.76 -2.46
CA TYR A 261 -13.31 -27.04 -1.95
C TYR A 261 -13.55 -25.53 -1.88
N TRP A 262 -13.89 -24.91 -3.01
CA TRP A 262 -14.20 -23.48 -3.06
C TRP A 262 -15.35 -23.08 -2.13
N ASN A 263 -16.44 -23.85 -2.09
CA ASN A 263 -17.58 -23.53 -1.23
C ASN A 263 -17.21 -23.58 0.27
N ILE A 264 -16.26 -24.43 0.64
CA ILE A 264 -15.76 -24.53 2.01
C ILE A 264 -14.80 -23.37 2.29
N ILE A 265 -13.73 -23.21 1.50
CA ILE A 265 -12.65 -22.27 1.82
C ILE A 265 -13.07 -20.81 1.68
N LEU A 266 -13.99 -20.49 0.77
CA LEU A 266 -14.49 -19.13 0.59
C LEU A 266 -15.49 -18.67 1.65
N ASN A 267 -16.03 -19.60 2.45
CA ASN A 267 -16.93 -19.28 3.57
C ASN A 267 -16.15 -18.90 4.84
N ASN A 268 -15.14 -18.06 4.71
CA ASN A 268 -14.18 -17.69 5.76
C ASN A 268 -14.49 -16.36 6.46
N GLY A 269 -15.48 -15.60 5.97
CA GLY A 269 -15.90 -14.32 6.56
C GLY A 269 -15.18 -13.08 6.01
N ALA A 270 -14.24 -13.20 5.06
CA ALA A 270 -13.56 -12.10 4.44
C ALA A 270 -14.51 -11.13 3.72
N GLN A 271 -14.08 -9.87 3.61
CA GLN A 271 -14.85 -8.82 2.95
C GLN A 271 -14.71 -8.89 1.42
N PHE A 272 -13.51 -9.23 0.93
CA PHE A 272 -13.17 -9.23 -0.49
C PHE A 272 -12.33 -10.46 -0.84
N GLN A 273 -12.67 -11.16 -1.92
CA GLN A 273 -11.93 -12.33 -2.35
C GLN A 273 -11.83 -12.37 -3.87
N TYR A 274 -10.66 -12.65 -4.39
CA TYR A 274 -10.46 -12.81 -5.82
C TYR A 274 -9.43 -13.88 -6.15
N GLY A 275 -9.57 -14.47 -7.33
CA GLY A 275 -8.67 -15.51 -7.82
C GLY A 275 -7.79 -15.06 -8.94
N GLU A 276 -6.55 -15.53 -8.96
CA GLU A 276 -5.73 -15.45 -10.14
C GLU A 276 -6.25 -16.45 -11.18
N VAL A 277 -6.90 -15.92 -12.20
CA VAL A 277 -7.40 -16.67 -13.35
C VAL A 277 -6.83 -16.04 -14.61
N LEU A 278 -5.73 -16.59 -15.11
CA LEU A 278 -5.09 -16.13 -16.35
C LEU A 278 -5.94 -16.53 -17.55
N GLN A 279 -6.35 -15.54 -18.34
CA GLN A 279 -7.28 -15.73 -19.45
C GLN A 279 -6.71 -16.58 -20.56
N ASP A 280 -7.45 -17.62 -20.91
CA ASP A 280 -7.26 -18.44 -22.12
C ASP A 280 -8.61 -19.07 -22.57
N SER A 281 -8.57 -20.05 -23.46
CA SER A 281 -9.77 -20.66 -24.01
C SER A 281 -10.54 -21.55 -23.02
N ILE A 282 -9.95 -21.91 -21.89
CA ILE A 282 -10.52 -22.83 -20.88
C ILE A 282 -10.62 -22.21 -19.48
N SER A 283 -10.31 -20.92 -19.32
CA SER A 283 -10.15 -20.27 -18.02
C SER A 283 -11.45 -20.07 -17.23
N ARG A 284 -12.63 -20.07 -17.89
CA ARG A 284 -13.95 -19.90 -17.26
C ARG A 284 -14.05 -18.64 -16.36
N ASP A 285 -13.46 -17.53 -16.80
CA ASP A 285 -13.32 -16.28 -16.02
C ASP A 285 -14.62 -15.83 -15.36
N SER A 286 -15.74 -15.83 -16.12
CA SER A 286 -17.03 -15.38 -15.59
C SER A 286 -17.59 -16.30 -14.51
N ASP A 287 -17.29 -17.59 -14.53
CA ASP A 287 -17.74 -18.55 -13.53
C ASP A 287 -16.94 -18.37 -12.23
N TYR A 288 -15.61 -18.24 -12.32
CA TYR A 288 -14.77 -17.89 -11.16
C TYR A 288 -15.13 -16.51 -10.58
N ALA A 289 -15.31 -15.50 -11.44
CA ALA A 289 -15.71 -14.18 -10.98
C ALA A 289 -17.03 -14.19 -10.21
N LYS A 290 -18.01 -14.96 -10.70
CA LYS A 290 -19.29 -15.17 -10.01
C LYS A 290 -19.13 -15.92 -8.70
N LEU A 291 -18.29 -16.95 -8.67
CA LEU A 291 -17.99 -17.73 -7.47
C LEU A 291 -17.39 -16.81 -6.38
N PHE A 292 -16.30 -16.11 -6.67
CA PHE A 292 -15.64 -15.22 -5.71
C PHE A 292 -16.54 -14.08 -5.25
N SER A 293 -17.26 -13.44 -6.18
CA SER A 293 -18.16 -12.32 -5.82
C SER A 293 -19.34 -12.75 -4.96
N SER A 294 -19.85 -13.98 -5.14
CA SER A 294 -20.96 -14.49 -4.34
C SER A 294 -20.59 -14.84 -2.88
N HIS A 295 -19.29 -15.02 -2.60
CA HIS A 295 -18.75 -15.29 -1.27
C HIS A 295 -18.06 -14.08 -0.63
N SER A 296 -18.17 -12.91 -1.23
CA SER A 296 -17.56 -11.67 -0.74
C SER A 296 -18.62 -10.63 -0.38
N LYS A 297 -18.39 -9.86 0.69
CA LYS A 297 -19.33 -8.80 1.13
C LYS A 297 -19.18 -7.52 0.33
N ASN A 298 -17.96 -7.20 -0.13
CA ASN A 298 -17.57 -5.94 -0.76
C ASN A 298 -17.05 -6.13 -2.20
N GLY A 299 -17.65 -7.05 -2.94
CA GLY A 299 -17.20 -7.43 -4.25
C GLY A 299 -16.13 -8.52 -4.20
N GLY A 300 -15.67 -8.92 -5.36
CA GLY A 300 -14.70 -9.99 -5.55
C GLY A 300 -14.66 -10.37 -7.01
N GLY A 301 -13.73 -11.20 -7.42
CA GLY A 301 -13.67 -11.54 -8.82
C GLY A 301 -12.40 -12.26 -9.26
N VAL A 302 -11.91 -11.89 -10.41
CA VAL A 302 -10.73 -12.51 -11.05
C VAL A 302 -9.80 -11.46 -11.65
N THR A 303 -8.59 -11.88 -11.95
CA THR A 303 -7.57 -11.05 -12.59
C THR A 303 -7.92 -10.68 -14.03
N ALA A 304 -7.54 -9.47 -14.46
CA ALA A 304 -7.72 -8.97 -15.83
C ALA A 304 -6.41 -9.05 -16.64
N SER A 305 -5.79 -10.23 -16.72
CA SER A 305 -4.47 -10.43 -17.33
C SER A 305 -4.40 -10.03 -18.81
N SER A 306 -5.43 -10.35 -19.59
CA SER A 306 -5.52 -9.95 -21.01
C SER A 306 -5.58 -8.42 -21.17
N TYR A 307 -6.26 -7.72 -20.26
CA TYR A 307 -6.27 -6.26 -20.27
C TYR A 307 -4.89 -5.68 -19.92
N GLY A 308 -4.22 -6.24 -18.92
CA GLY A 308 -2.85 -5.85 -18.56
C GLY A 308 -1.89 -5.97 -19.77
N SER A 309 -1.95 -7.07 -20.49
CA SER A 309 -1.17 -7.28 -21.72
C SER A 309 -1.52 -6.24 -22.80
N LYS A 310 -2.80 -5.99 -23.05
CA LYS A 310 -3.29 -4.95 -23.98
C LYS A 310 -2.77 -3.57 -23.58
N LEU A 311 -2.83 -3.22 -22.31
CA LEU A 311 -2.35 -1.93 -21.79
C LEU A 311 -0.84 -1.79 -21.97
N ARG A 312 -0.04 -2.80 -21.62
CA ARG A 312 1.42 -2.77 -21.84
C ARG A 312 1.78 -2.58 -23.30
N GLY A 313 1.05 -3.24 -24.23
CA GLY A 313 1.20 -3.01 -25.67
C GLY A 313 0.89 -1.56 -26.09
N ALA A 314 -0.16 -0.97 -25.53
CA ALA A 314 -0.53 0.44 -25.77
C ALA A 314 0.53 1.41 -25.23
N LEU A 315 1.06 1.16 -24.04
CA LEU A 315 2.13 1.96 -23.41
C LEU A 315 3.44 1.89 -24.21
N ASN A 316 3.84 0.69 -24.66
CA ASN A 316 5.04 0.50 -25.45
C ASN A 316 4.97 1.19 -26.81
N SER A 317 3.80 1.20 -27.44
CA SER A 317 3.56 1.88 -28.70
C SER A 317 3.14 3.35 -28.57
N LYS A 318 2.97 3.85 -27.35
CA LYS A 318 2.40 5.17 -27.02
C LYS A 318 1.04 5.41 -27.72
N ASN A 319 0.25 4.35 -27.87
CA ASN A 319 -1.05 4.38 -28.53
C ASN A 319 -2.17 4.05 -27.55
N LEU A 320 -2.62 5.08 -26.81
CA LEU A 320 -3.69 5.01 -25.84
C LEU A 320 -5.06 5.19 -26.49
N ASN A 321 -5.36 4.43 -27.54
CA ASN A 321 -6.63 4.56 -28.26
C ASN A 321 -7.81 4.24 -27.34
N ALA A 322 -8.73 5.19 -27.17
CA ALA A 322 -9.87 5.07 -26.27
C ALA A 322 -10.80 3.89 -26.63
N GLY A 323 -11.03 3.62 -27.93
CA GLY A 323 -11.86 2.50 -28.37
C GLY A 323 -11.25 1.16 -28.00
N THR A 324 -9.92 1.02 -28.13
CA THR A 324 -9.20 -0.20 -27.73
C THR A 324 -9.17 -0.39 -26.22
N LEU A 325 -8.88 0.68 -25.46
CA LEU A 325 -8.73 0.60 -24.00
C LEU A 325 -10.06 0.61 -23.25
N SER A 326 -11.18 0.92 -23.88
CA SER A 326 -12.52 0.81 -23.25
C SER A 326 -12.92 -0.64 -23.01
N ASP A 327 -12.49 -1.57 -23.87
CA ASP A 327 -12.80 -3.00 -23.78
C ASP A 327 -11.86 -3.73 -22.81
N TRP A 328 -12.40 -4.31 -21.75
CA TRP A 328 -11.65 -5.04 -20.74
C TRP A 328 -11.13 -6.40 -21.18
N SER A 329 -11.55 -6.89 -22.36
CA SER A 329 -11.10 -8.19 -22.92
C SER A 329 -11.24 -9.36 -21.95
N ASN A 330 -12.37 -9.40 -21.23
CA ASN A 330 -12.68 -10.44 -20.27
C ASN A 330 -14.16 -10.80 -20.34
N SER A 331 -14.51 -12.07 -20.11
CA SER A 331 -15.88 -12.54 -20.08
C SER A 331 -16.63 -12.21 -18.79
N ALA A 332 -15.89 -11.91 -17.70
CA ALA A 332 -16.44 -11.47 -16.44
C ALA A 332 -16.91 -10.01 -16.50
N SER A 333 -17.84 -9.64 -15.62
CA SER A 333 -18.23 -8.24 -15.46
C SER A 333 -17.03 -7.38 -15.03
N PRO A 334 -16.82 -6.19 -15.60
CA PRO A 334 -15.74 -5.30 -15.19
C PRO A 334 -15.70 -5.00 -13.69
N SER A 335 -16.86 -4.98 -13.03
CA SER A 335 -16.95 -4.81 -11.55
C SER A 335 -16.36 -5.98 -10.75
N ASN A 336 -16.12 -7.11 -11.41
CA ASN A 336 -15.52 -8.30 -10.81
C ASN A 336 -14.11 -8.56 -11.35
N LEU A 337 -13.41 -7.52 -11.77
CA LEU A 337 -12.03 -7.62 -12.26
C LEU A 337 -11.06 -6.89 -11.34
N VAL A 338 -9.90 -7.49 -11.16
CA VAL A 338 -8.70 -6.85 -10.59
C VAL A 338 -7.74 -6.59 -11.74
N SER A 339 -7.44 -5.31 -12.00
CA SER A 339 -6.62 -4.87 -13.12
C SER A 339 -5.26 -4.35 -12.67
N TRP A 340 -4.25 -4.52 -13.51
CA TRP A 340 -2.90 -4.00 -13.26
C TRP A 340 -2.23 -3.54 -14.56
N VAL A 341 -1.20 -2.73 -14.43
CA VAL A 341 -0.25 -2.43 -15.52
C VAL A 341 0.73 -3.60 -15.64
N GLU A 342 1.26 -4.04 -14.51
CA GLU A 342 2.11 -5.21 -14.36
C GLU A 342 1.78 -5.94 -13.04
N SER A 343 2.08 -7.24 -13.01
CA SER A 343 2.07 -8.08 -11.82
C SER A 343 3.50 -8.54 -11.50
N HIS A 344 3.68 -9.15 -10.35
CA HIS A 344 4.96 -9.77 -9.99
C HIS A 344 5.40 -10.82 -11.02
N ASP A 345 4.47 -11.58 -11.61
CA ASP A 345 4.78 -12.57 -12.64
C ASP A 345 5.28 -11.94 -13.94
N ASN A 346 4.59 -10.90 -14.44
CA ASN A 346 5.04 -10.19 -15.62
C ASN A 346 6.42 -9.55 -15.42
N TYR A 347 6.75 -9.19 -14.18
CA TYR A 347 8.01 -8.57 -13.82
C TYR A 347 9.12 -9.58 -13.57
N SER A 348 8.88 -10.60 -12.72
CA SER A 348 9.94 -11.46 -12.16
C SER A 348 10.17 -12.75 -12.91
N ASN A 349 9.21 -13.26 -13.67
CA ASN A 349 9.36 -14.47 -14.44
C ASN A 349 10.41 -14.35 -15.56
N SER A 350 10.90 -15.47 -16.05
CA SER A 350 12.02 -15.55 -17.01
C SER A 350 11.74 -14.86 -18.35
N ASP A 351 10.49 -14.72 -18.77
CA ASP A 351 10.07 -14.01 -19.97
C ASP A 351 10.09 -12.49 -19.84
N ARG A 352 10.08 -11.97 -18.58
CA ARG A 352 10.30 -10.54 -18.27
C ARG A 352 9.41 -9.59 -19.06
N GLU A 353 8.13 -9.90 -19.19
CA GLU A 353 7.18 -9.16 -20.04
C GLU A 353 7.15 -7.64 -19.75
N SER A 354 7.29 -7.25 -18.50
CA SER A 354 7.23 -5.85 -18.08
C SER A 354 8.54 -5.31 -17.51
N THR A 355 9.51 -6.16 -17.15
CA THR A 355 10.77 -5.75 -16.49
C THR A 355 11.48 -4.60 -17.22
N GLY A 356 11.52 -4.64 -18.56
CA GLY A 356 12.17 -3.62 -19.39
C GLY A 356 11.39 -2.32 -19.57
N MET A 357 10.13 -2.25 -19.09
CA MET A 357 9.34 -1.01 -19.13
C MET A 357 9.81 -0.05 -18.04
N SER A 358 9.87 1.24 -18.35
CA SER A 358 10.30 2.27 -17.41
C SER A 358 9.23 2.55 -16.33
N GLU A 359 9.62 3.05 -15.17
CA GLU A 359 8.69 3.53 -14.14
C GLU A 359 7.74 4.61 -14.68
N TRP A 360 8.21 5.47 -15.59
CA TRP A 360 7.35 6.43 -16.28
C TRP A 360 6.21 5.73 -17.03
N GLN A 361 6.47 4.61 -17.72
CA GLN A 361 5.41 3.86 -18.39
C GLN A 361 4.43 3.23 -17.38
N MET A 362 4.92 2.79 -16.21
CA MET A 362 4.05 2.30 -15.12
C MET A 362 3.15 3.41 -14.60
N THR A 363 3.70 4.59 -14.35
CA THR A 363 2.93 5.78 -13.96
C THR A 363 1.88 6.13 -15.01
N MET A 364 2.24 6.19 -16.31
CA MET A 364 1.27 6.46 -17.38
C MET A 364 0.17 5.38 -17.44
N GLY A 365 0.51 4.14 -17.26
CA GLY A 365 -0.45 3.03 -17.19
C GLY A 365 -1.40 3.18 -16.00
N TRP A 366 -0.89 3.64 -14.85
CA TRP A 366 -1.71 3.94 -13.69
C TRP A 366 -2.72 5.05 -13.96
N GLY A 367 -2.32 6.10 -14.68
CA GLY A 367 -3.23 7.15 -15.14
C GLY A 367 -4.41 6.60 -15.95
N VAL A 368 -4.23 5.48 -16.65
CA VAL A 368 -5.31 4.79 -17.37
C VAL A 368 -6.17 3.97 -16.42
N ILE A 369 -5.62 2.96 -15.73
CA ILE A 369 -6.44 2.00 -14.95
C ILE A 369 -6.93 2.58 -13.63
N GLY A 370 -6.12 3.39 -12.96
CA GLY A 370 -6.48 4.01 -11.68
C GLY A 370 -7.67 4.97 -11.80
N SER A 371 -7.85 5.58 -12.96
CA SER A 371 -8.96 6.51 -13.24
C SER A 371 -10.29 5.82 -13.58
N ARG A 372 -10.25 4.53 -14.00
CA ARG A 372 -11.43 3.79 -14.48
C ARG A 372 -12.40 3.44 -13.34
N SER A 373 -13.68 3.33 -13.67
CA SER A 373 -14.75 3.23 -12.66
C SER A 373 -15.01 1.83 -12.10
N GLN A 374 -14.71 0.78 -12.83
CA GLN A 374 -15.37 -0.50 -12.61
C GLN A 374 -14.46 -1.60 -12.03
N THR A 375 -13.18 -1.56 -12.23
CA THR A 375 -12.26 -2.58 -11.73
C THR A 375 -11.57 -2.12 -10.45
N MET A 376 -11.04 -3.05 -9.66
CA MET A 376 -10.09 -2.73 -8.61
C MET A 376 -8.68 -2.69 -9.22
N PRO A 377 -8.05 -1.53 -9.38
CA PRO A 377 -6.68 -1.44 -9.88
C PRO A 377 -5.68 -1.80 -8.78
N LEU A 378 -4.68 -2.61 -9.16
CA LEU A 378 -3.57 -3.04 -8.33
C LEU A 378 -2.29 -2.36 -8.82
N TYR A 379 -1.63 -1.60 -7.95
CA TYR A 379 -0.33 -0.99 -8.19
C TYR A 379 0.76 -1.94 -7.70
N PHE A 380 1.53 -2.52 -8.60
CA PHE A 380 2.67 -3.35 -8.25
C PHE A 380 3.87 -2.48 -7.90
N ASP A 381 4.45 -2.67 -6.71
CA ASP A 381 5.62 -1.95 -6.28
C ASP A 381 6.90 -2.73 -6.58
N ARG A 382 7.74 -2.18 -7.45
CA ARG A 382 9.00 -2.78 -7.87
C ARG A 382 10.06 -2.69 -6.78
N PRO A 383 10.99 -3.65 -6.70
CA PRO A 383 12.16 -3.52 -5.83
C PRO A 383 12.98 -2.27 -6.14
N VAL A 384 13.55 -1.63 -5.12
CA VAL A 384 14.35 -0.41 -5.27
C VAL A 384 15.47 -0.60 -6.30
N GLY A 385 15.64 0.39 -7.20
CA GLY A 385 16.69 0.39 -8.22
C GLY A 385 16.58 -0.73 -9.26
N SER A 386 15.37 -1.26 -9.49
CA SER A 386 15.11 -2.42 -10.34
C SER A 386 14.21 -2.09 -11.53
N GLY A 387 14.38 -2.81 -12.63
CA GLY A 387 13.55 -2.68 -13.83
C GLY A 387 13.89 -1.51 -14.76
N GLY A 388 13.24 -1.43 -15.90
CA GLY A 388 13.57 -0.46 -16.94
C GLY A 388 14.97 -0.68 -17.51
N SER A 389 15.83 0.31 -17.35
CA SER A 389 17.26 0.22 -17.73
C SER A 389 18.15 -0.38 -16.62
N GLN A 390 17.60 -0.62 -15.44
CA GLN A 390 18.29 -1.21 -14.30
C GLN A 390 18.21 -2.76 -14.35
N PRO A 391 18.97 -3.48 -13.50
CA PRO A 391 18.78 -4.92 -13.35
C PRO A 391 17.34 -5.28 -12.98
N GLN A 392 16.91 -6.52 -13.28
CA GLN A 392 15.61 -7.03 -12.82
C GLN A 392 15.48 -6.97 -11.29
N PHE A 393 16.55 -7.33 -10.60
CA PHE A 393 16.67 -7.24 -9.15
C PHE A 393 17.99 -6.54 -8.79
N SER A 394 17.88 -5.40 -8.15
CA SER A 394 19.02 -4.64 -7.65
C SER A 394 19.65 -5.35 -6.45
N GLU A 395 20.96 -5.18 -6.25
CA GLU A 395 21.67 -5.63 -5.03
C GLU A 395 21.26 -4.79 -3.79
N GLU A 396 20.65 -3.63 -3.99
CA GLU A 396 20.19 -2.74 -2.91
C GLU A 396 18.91 -3.26 -2.26
N SER A 397 18.07 -3.96 -3.00
CA SER A 397 16.78 -4.49 -2.54
C SER A 397 16.91 -5.89 -1.95
N LYS A 398 16.15 -6.14 -0.88
CA LYS A 398 16.05 -7.44 -0.21
C LYS A 398 14.61 -7.80 0.07
N LEU A 399 14.33 -9.09 0.12
CA LEU A 399 13.05 -9.60 0.58
C LEU A 399 12.77 -9.09 2.01
N GLY A 400 11.61 -8.55 2.23
CA GLY A 400 11.17 -7.94 3.48
C GLY A 400 11.35 -6.43 3.53
N ASP A 401 12.16 -5.82 2.65
CA ASP A 401 12.32 -4.35 2.58
C ASP A 401 11.20 -3.73 1.73
N ALA A 402 10.97 -2.41 1.90
CA ALA A 402 10.09 -1.65 1.02
C ALA A 402 10.67 -1.56 -0.40
N GLY A 403 9.81 -1.51 -1.40
CA GLY A 403 10.19 -1.29 -2.77
C GLY A 403 10.45 0.18 -3.11
N ALA A 404 10.30 0.52 -4.39
CA ALA A 404 10.53 1.86 -4.89
C ALA A 404 9.45 2.85 -4.41
N ASP A 405 9.78 4.15 -4.41
CA ASP A 405 8.85 5.21 -3.98
C ASP A 405 7.83 5.63 -5.06
N SER A 406 7.78 4.91 -6.19
CA SER A 406 6.93 5.27 -7.33
C SER A 406 5.42 5.24 -7.02
N TRP A 407 4.98 4.41 -6.08
CA TRP A 407 3.58 4.34 -5.63
C TRP A 407 3.08 5.61 -4.94
N LYS A 408 3.98 6.48 -4.49
CA LYS A 408 3.69 7.79 -3.88
C LYS A 408 4.13 8.98 -4.76
N ASP A 409 4.43 8.74 -6.07
CA ASP A 409 4.60 9.84 -7.04
C ASP A 409 3.33 10.73 -7.06
N ALA A 410 3.51 12.04 -7.17
CA ALA A 410 2.41 12.99 -7.11
C ALA A 410 1.30 12.73 -8.14
N GLN A 411 1.65 12.20 -9.33
CA GLN A 411 0.67 11.85 -10.37
C GLN A 411 -0.13 10.60 -9.96
N VAL A 412 0.53 9.60 -9.37
CA VAL A 412 -0.10 8.37 -8.87
C VAL A 412 -1.07 8.73 -7.73
N VAL A 413 -0.62 9.53 -6.78
CA VAL A 413 -1.43 10.00 -5.64
C VAL A 413 -2.66 10.80 -6.11
N ALA A 414 -2.48 11.71 -7.06
CA ALA A 414 -3.60 12.50 -7.62
C ALA A 414 -4.65 11.60 -8.29
N VAL A 415 -4.22 10.57 -9.02
CA VAL A 415 -5.12 9.58 -9.63
C VAL A 415 -5.87 8.78 -8.56
N ASN A 416 -5.21 8.38 -7.46
CA ASN A 416 -5.86 7.66 -6.37
C ASN A 416 -6.95 8.51 -5.71
N HIS A 417 -6.67 9.78 -5.41
CA HIS A 417 -7.67 10.69 -4.84
C HIS A 417 -8.81 10.96 -5.80
N PHE A 418 -8.52 11.18 -7.09
CA PHE A 418 -9.54 11.25 -8.12
C PHE A 418 -10.46 10.02 -8.13
N ARG A 419 -9.86 8.81 -8.14
CA ARG A 419 -10.61 7.56 -8.11
C ARG A 419 -11.51 7.47 -6.89
N ASN A 420 -10.98 7.71 -5.71
CA ASN A 420 -11.73 7.64 -4.46
C ASN A 420 -12.91 8.62 -4.47
N THR A 421 -12.67 9.88 -4.84
CA THR A 421 -13.70 10.91 -4.91
C THR A 421 -14.82 10.54 -5.89
N MET A 422 -14.47 10.06 -7.09
CA MET A 422 -15.44 9.69 -8.10
C MET A 422 -16.21 8.40 -7.74
N ASN A 423 -15.58 7.43 -7.13
CA ASN A 423 -16.23 6.17 -6.77
C ASN A 423 -17.12 6.31 -5.52
N ASN A 424 -16.77 7.16 -4.57
CA ASN A 424 -17.61 7.44 -3.41
C ASN A 424 -18.99 8.00 -3.80
N ASN A 425 -19.08 8.69 -4.92
CA ASN A 425 -20.34 9.22 -5.46
C ASN A 425 -20.86 8.50 -6.73
N LYS A 426 -20.17 7.41 -7.14
CA LYS A 426 -20.56 6.57 -8.27
C LYS A 426 -20.72 7.29 -9.60
N ALA A 427 -19.85 8.25 -9.91
CA ALA A 427 -19.83 8.98 -11.17
C ALA A 427 -19.71 8.04 -12.38
N SER A 428 -20.42 8.36 -13.46
CA SER A 428 -20.34 7.69 -14.75
C SER A 428 -18.94 7.81 -15.36
N GLU A 429 -18.61 6.96 -16.32
CA GLU A 429 -17.33 6.95 -17.01
C GLU A 429 -17.48 7.19 -18.50
N TYR A 430 -16.56 7.97 -19.10
CA TYR A 430 -16.40 8.06 -20.54
C TYR A 430 -14.93 8.22 -20.94
N LEU A 431 -14.50 7.44 -21.93
CA LEU A 431 -13.14 7.49 -22.48
C LEU A 431 -13.15 8.20 -23.84
N ARG A 432 -12.21 9.11 -24.05
CA ARG A 432 -11.94 9.73 -25.36
C ARG A 432 -10.47 10.11 -25.53
N ASN A 433 -10.03 10.21 -26.77
CA ASN A 433 -8.71 10.78 -27.04
C ASN A 433 -8.77 12.31 -27.10
N CYS A 434 -7.68 12.96 -26.69
CA CYS A 434 -7.51 14.41 -26.67
C CYS A 434 -6.53 14.87 -27.76
N GLY A 435 -6.97 14.92 -29.00
CA GLY A 435 -6.15 15.36 -30.14
C GLY A 435 -5.36 14.25 -30.81
N ALA A 436 -4.66 13.40 -30.06
CA ALA A 436 -3.86 12.28 -30.60
C ALA A 436 -4.15 10.98 -29.85
N ASN A 437 -3.87 9.84 -30.45
CA ASN A 437 -4.00 8.54 -29.79
C ASN A 437 -2.99 8.33 -28.64
N SER A 438 -1.94 9.15 -28.52
CA SER A 438 -1.04 9.16 -27.38
C SER A 438 -1.60 9.89 -26.16
N CYS A 439 -2.77 10.51 -26.28
CA CYS A 439 -3.44 11.27 -25.24
C CYS A 439 -4.83 10.71 -24.97
N LEU A 440 -5.06 10.18 -23.75
CA LEU A 440 -6.32 9.58 -23.32
C LEU A 440 -6.93 10.40 -22.18
N MET A 441 -8.20 10.73 -22.33
CA MET A 441 -9.05 11.32 -21.28
C MET A 441 -9.94 10.23 -20.69
N VAL A 442 -9.96 10.11 -19.38
CA VAL A 442 -10.94 9.31 -18.62
C VAL A 442 -11.79 10.29 -17.84
N GLU A 443 -12.99 10.55 -18.31
CA GLU A 443 -13.94 11.43 -17.64
C GLU A 443 -14.81 10.66 -16.66
N ARG A 444 -15.04 11.27 -15.49
CA ARG A 444 -16.00 10.81 -14.50
C ARG A 444 -16.97 11.97 -14.23
N TYR A 445 -18.29 11.70 -14.26
CA TYR A 445 -19.30 12.73 -14.18
C TYR A 445 -20.63 12.21 -13.65
N ILE A 446 -21.48 13.12 -13.12
CA ILE A 446 -22.85 12.83 -12.68
C ILE A 446 -23.80 13.64 -13.55
N LYS A 447 -24.81 12.98 -14.16
CA LYS A 447 -25.74 13.62 -15.09
C LYS A 447 -26.99 14.20 -14.43
N ASP A 448 -27.41 13.57 -13.33
CA ASP A 448 -28.67 13.86 -12.65
C ASP A 448 -28.41 13.85 -11.15
N GLY A 449 -28.71 14.89 -10.50
CA GLY A 449 -28.56 15.03 -9.08
C GLY A 449 -28.05 16.39 -8.67
N ASN A 450 -28.17 16.65 -7.41
CA ASN A 450 -27.74 17.89 -6.80
C ASN A 450 -26.27 17.84 -6.36
N PHE A 451 -25.68 16.68 -6.37
CA PHE A 451 -24.31 16.46 -5.95
C PHE A 451 -23.42 16.17 -7.15
N LYS A 452 -22.35 16.91 -7.30
CA LYS A 452 -21.59 16.96 -8.54
C LYS A 452 -20.09 16.93 -8.27
N ASN A 453 -19.55 15.73 -8.20
CA ASN A 453 -18.12 15.53 -8.35
C ASN A 453 -17.84 15.11 -9.78
N ASP A 454 -17.40 16.06 -10.57
CA ASP A 454 -16.98 15.82 -11.94
C ASP A 454 -15.48 15.97 -12.06
N GLY A 455 -14.89 15.23 -13.00
CA GLY A 455 -13.49 15.38 -13.27
C GLY A 455 -13.00 14.56 -14.44
N VAL A 456 -11.74 14.78 -14.77
CA VAL A 456 -11.05 14.08 -15.84
C VAL A 456 -9.60 13.85 -15.47
N THR A 457 -9.10 12.66 -15.74
CA THR A 457 -7.67 12.39 -15.82
C THR A 457 -7.26 12.37 -17.28
N ILE A 458 -6.14 13.00 -17.59
CA ILE A 458 -5.56 13.03 -18.93
C ILE A 458 -4.18 12.44 -18.89
N THR A 459 -4.03 11.25 -19.47
CA THR A 459 -2.74 10.59 -19.63
C THR A 459 -2.18 10.91 -21.01
N ASN A 460 -1.14 11.73 -21.08
CA ASN A 460 -0.53 12.15 -22.34
C ASN A 460 0.90 11.63 -22.48
N MET A 461 1.11 10.62 -23.32
CA MET A 461 2.42 10.03 -23.61
C MET A 461 3.15 10.69 -24.81
N GLY A 462 2.50 11.64 -25.46
CA GLY A 462 3.04 12.38 -26.61
C GLY A 462 3.45 13.80 -26.26
N ASP A 463 3.41 14.68 -27.26
CA ASP A 463 3.63 16.12 -27.09
C ASP A 463 2.45 16.77 -26.38
N THR A 464 2.67 17.97 -25.82
CA THR A 464 1.60 18.78 -25.22
C THR A 464 0.43 18.96 -26.18
N GLN A 465 -0.78 18.69 -25.69
CA GLN A 465 -2.03 18.82 -26.44
C GLN A 465 -2.82 20.03 -25.95
N GLU A 466 -3.19 20.91 -26.87
CA GLU A 466 -4.16 21.96 -26.59
C GLU A 466 -5.56 21.34 -26.53
N LEU A 467 -6.28 21.63 -25.46
CA LEU A 467 -7.59 21.02 -25.19
C LEU A 467 -8.77 21.86 -25.67
N SER A 468 -8.53 23.10 -26.11
CA SER A 468 -9.59 23.98 -26.59
C SER A 468 -10.40 23.36 -27.74
N GLY A 469 -11.72 23.33 -27.60
CA GLY A 469 -12.63 22.68 -28.55
C GLY A 469 -12.93 21.22 -28.29
N THR A 470 -12.18 20.56 -27.37
CA THR A 470 -12.42 19.15 -27.01
C THR A 470 -13.76 18.99 -26.31
N ALA A 471 -14.62 18.09 -26.83
CA ALA A 471 -15.89 17.77 -26.20
C ALA A 471 -15.69 17.11 -24.84
N THR A 472 -16.58 17.40 -23.88
CA THR A 472 -16.54 16.83 -22.53
C THR A 472 -17.95 16.67 -21.95
N ASN A 473 -18.12 15.76 -20.99
CA ASN A 473 -19.34 15.59 -20.21
C ASN A 473 -19.29 16.32 -18.85
N LEU A 474 -18.19 17.03 -18.58
CA LEU A 474 -18.04 17.80 -17.35
C LEU A 474 -19.00 19.00 -17.33
N ASP A 475 -19.42 19.41 -16.16
CA ASP A 475 -20.21 20.64 -15.97
C ASP A 475 -19.39 21.88 -16.34
N ASP A 476 -20.13 22.97 -16.68
CA ASP A 476 -19.49 24.26 -16.94
C ASP A 476 -18.78 24.76 -15.69
N GLY A 477 -17.50 25.13 -15.83
CA GLY A 477 -16.68 25.58 -14.72
C GLY A 477 -15.19 25.60 -15.03
N THR A 478 -14.40 25.94 -14.02
CA THR A 478 -12.93 25.90 -14.07
C THR A 478 -12.41 24.80 -13.14
N TYR A 479 -11.64 23.91 -13.68
CA TYR A 479 -11.06 22.78 -12.96
C TYR A 479 -9.55 22.97 -12.84
N LYS A 480 -9.02 22.76 -11.65
CA LYS A 480 -7.58 22.87 -11.37
C LYS A 480 -6.92 21.49 -11.45
N ASP A 481 -5.79 21.41 -12.14
CA ASP A 481 -4.94 20.22 -12.16
C ASP A 481 -4.28 20.02 -10.80
N GLN A 482 -4.56 18.89 -10.19
CA GLN A 482 -4.02 18.52 -8.87
C GLN A 482 -2.52 18.22 -8.90
N VAL A 483 -1.95 18.00 -10.10
CA VAL A 483 -0.51 17.70 -10.29
C VAL A 483 0.28 18.98 -10.56
N SER A 484 -0.11 19.75 -11.58
CA SER A 484 0.66 20.91 -12.04
C SER A 484 0.15 22.25 -11.52
N GLY A 485 -1.07 22.29 -11.00
CA GLY A 485 -1.76 23.54 -10.64
C GLY A 485 -2.33 24.33 -11.83
N GLY A 486 -2.14 23.84 -13.07
CA GLY A 486 -2.77 24.39 -14.28
C GLY A 486 -4.30 24.29 -14.23
N THR A 487 -4.97 24.93 -15.18
CA THR A 487 -6.46 24.92 -15.21
C THR A 487 -6.99 24.58 -16.60
N ILE A 488 -8.16 23.94 -16.62
CA ILE A 488 -9.03 23.88 -17.79
C ILE A 488 -10.33 24.61 -17.49
N THR A 489 -10.92 25.22 -18.50
CA THR A 489 -12.26 25.82 -18.41
C THR A 489 -13.21 25.07 -19.31
N VAL A 490 -14.39 24.71 -18.79
CA VAL A 490 -15.45 24.00 -19.51
C VAL A 490 -16.64 24.93 -19.67
N SER A 491 -17.19 24.99 -20.87
CA SER A 491 -18.45 25.67 -21.15
C SER A 491 -19.15 25.06 -22.36
N GLY A 492 -20.46 24.84 -22.23
CA GLY A 492 -21.32 24.35 -23.30
C GLY A 492 -20.91 22.94 -23.80
N GLY A 493 -20.46 22.07 -22.91
CA GLY A 493 -20.05 20.70 -23.23
C GLY A 493 -18.69 20.60 -23.95
N LYS A 494 -17.85 21.61 -23.81
CA LYS A 494 -16.49 21.65 -24.39
C LYS A 494 -15.50 22.28 -23.43
N ILE A 495 -14.28 21.82 -23.49
CA ILE A 495 -13.13 22.51 -22.90
C ILE A 495 -12.86 23.74 -23.78
N THR A 496 -12.89 24.93 -23.21
CA THR A 496 -12.71 26.21 -23.94
C THR A 496 -11.27 26.74 -23.80
N SER A 497 -10.53 26.32 -22.77
CA SER A 497 -9.14 26.67 -22.57
C SER A 497 -8.40 25.62 -21.75
N GLY A 498 -7.08 25.54 -21.88
CA GLY A 498 -6.18 24.67 -21.16
C GLY A 498 -5.47 23.68 -22.05
N SER A 499 -4.44 23.02 -21.49
CA SER A 499 -3.62 22.04 -22.21
C SER A 499 -3.30 20.84 -21.33
N ALA A 500 -2.96 19.72 -21.98
CA ALA A 500 -2.42 18.51 -21.36
C ALA A 500 -0.90 18.44 -21.63
N PRO A 501 -0.04 18.64 -20.65
CA PRO A 501 1.41 18.58 -20.81
C PRO A 501 1.86 17.22 -21.35
N GLY A 502 2.85 17.24 -22.26
CA GLY A 502 3.42 16.02 -22.81
C GLY A 502 4.19 15.20 -21.78
N GLY A 503 4.08 13.89 -21.84
CA GLY A 503 4.77 12.95 -20.95
C GLY A 503 4.27 12.97 -19.50
N LYS A 504 3.05 13.49 -19.24
CA LYS A 504 2.48 13.68 -17.90
C LYS A 504 1.05 13.18 -17.80
N ILE A 505 0.62 12.97 -16.56
CA ILE A 505 -0.78 12.84 -16.18
C ILE A 505 -1.23 14.19 -15.62
N SER A 506 -2.38 14.68 -16.07
CA SER A 506 -3.10 15.81 -15.47
C SER A 506 -4.39 15.29 -14.85
N VAL A 507 -4.73 15.78 -13.66
CA VAL A 507 -5.89 15.33 -12.89
C VAL A 507 -6.72 16.53 -12.48
N PHE A 508 -7.86 16.69 -13.12
CA PHE A 508 -8.78 17.81 -12.89
C PHE A 508 -10.07 17.28 -12.29
N PHE A 509 -10.44 17.74 -11.11
CA PHE A 509 -11.74 17.39 -10.54
C PHE A 509 -12.20 18.39 -9.50
N THR A 510 -13.52 18.39 -9.27
CA THR A 510 -14.15 19.04 -8.13
C THR A 510 -14.44 17.98 -7.07
N ASP A 511 -14.06 18.27 -5.85
CA ASP A 511 -14.52 17.52 -4.69
C ASP A 511 -15.50 18.40 -3.93
N ASN A 512 -16.79 18.14 -4.14
CA ASN A 512 -17.88 18.84 -3.47
C ASN A 512 -18.35 18.09 -2.20
N SER A 513 -17.68 17.00 -1.85
CA SER A 513 -17.94 16.34 -0.59
C SER A 513 -17.64 17.30 0.56
N GLY A 514 -18.64 17.56 1.38
CA GLY A 514 -18.47 18.39 2.58
C GLY A 514 -17.53 17.66 3.56
N SER A 515 -16.56 18.38 4.10
CA SER A 515 -15.71 17.85 5.15
C SER A 515 -15.40 18.86 6.24
N VAL A 516 -15.20 18.38 7.46
CA VAL A 516 -14.72 19.16 8.58
C VAL A 516 -13.49 18.48 9.17
N SER A 517 -12.43 19.25 9.44
CA SER A 517 -11.19 18.70 9.99
C SER A 517 -10.51 19.66 10.95
N ALA A 518 -9.52 19.18 11.70
CA ALA A 518 -8.73 19.98 12.61
C ALA A 518 -7.23 19.77 12.37
N THR A 519 -6.45 20.86 12.48
CA THR A 519 -4.99 20.85 12.36
C THR A 519 -4.34 21.50 13.58
N PRO A 520 -3.41 20.83 14.28
CA PRO A 520 -3.04 19.43 14.06
C PRO A 520 -4.24 18.52 14.24
N GLY A 521 -4.20 17.32 13.63
CA GLY A 521 -5.14 16.25 13.92
C GLY A 521 -5.09 15.86 15.40
N ASP A 522 -5.49 14.62 15.72
CA ASP A 522 -5.27 14.13 17.06
C ASP A 522 -3.80 14.33 17.44
N SER A 523 -3.47 14.74 18.63
CA SER A 523 -2.08 14.98 19.04
C SER A 523 -1.92 15.06 20.55
N SER A 524 -0.68 15.18 21.00
CA SER A 524 -0.39 15.52 22.39
C SER A 524 0.41 16.82 22.47
N PHE A 525 0.26 17.54 23.58
CA PHE A 525 0.96 18.80 23.81
C PHE A 525 1.48 18.89 25.24
N LYS A 526 2.61 19.61 25.42
CA LYS A 526 3.31 19.78 26.72
C LYS A 526 3.23 21.20 27.26
N THR A 527 2.56 22.09 26.58
CA THR A 527 2.32 23.49 26.97
C THR A 527 1.05 23.60 27.81
N ASP A 528 0.84 24.76 28.44
CA ASP A 528 -0.41 24.97 29.17
C ASP A 528 -1.65 24.91 28.30
N THR A 529 -1.51 25.36 27.05
CA THR A 529 -2.55 25.34 26.05
C THR A 529 -1.97 24.96 24.67
N THR A 530 -2.83 24.50 23.77
CA THR A 530 -2.48 24.32 22.35
C THR A 530 -3.53 24.99 21.47
N THR A 531 -3.13 25.42 20.28
CA THR A 531 -4.02 26.01 19.28
C THR A 531 -4.35 24.96 18.22
N VAL A 532 -5.63 24.86 17.90
CA VAL A 532 -6.17 23.96 16.89
C VAL A 532 -6.85 24.79 15.81
N THR A 533 -6.44 24.63 14.57
CA THR A 533 -7.11 25.22 13.41
C THR A 533 -8.27 24.33 12.98
N LEU A 534 -9.44 24.90 12.78
CA LEU A 534 -10.67 24.23 12.38
C LEU A 534 -10.88 24.46 10.87
N ASN A 535 -10.99 23.38 10.11
CA ASN A 535 -11.19 23.46 8.66
C ASN A 535 -12.62 23.04 8.31
N ALA A 536 -13.22 23.75 7.37
CA ALA A 536 -14.56 23.53 6.86
C ALA A 536 -14.56 23.64 5.33
N ASN A 537 -14.52 22.50 4.64
CA ASN A 537 -14.51 22.46 3.19
C ASN A 537 -15.89 22.05 2.68
N ASN A 538 -16.48 22.86 1.79
CA ASN A 538 -17.79 22.61 1.17
C ASN A 538 -18.91 22.28 2.17
N VAL A 539 -18.90 22.91 3.34
CA VAL A 539 -19.93 22.76 4.37
C VAL A 539 -20.51 24.10 4.78
N THR A 540 -21.77 24.08 5.18
CA THR A 540 -22.46 25.17 5.85
C THR A 540 -22.71 24.81 7.31
N ASP A 541 -23.06 25.80 8.14
CA ASP A 541 -23.41 25.62 9.55
C ASP A 541 -22.33 24.88 10.35
N ALA A 542 -21.05 25.15 10.03
CA ALA A 542 -19.94 24.51 10.70
C ALA A 542 -19.89 24.93 12.18
N THR A 543 -19.85 23.93 13.07
CA THR A 543 -19.85 24.10 14.52
C THR A 543 -18.82 23.17 15.17
N TYR A 544 -18.32 23.61 16.34
CA TYR A 544 -17.46 22.77 17.18
C TYR A 544 -17.97 22.68 18.61
N THR A 545 -17.62 21.59 19.28
CA THR A 545 -17.76 21.41 20.72
C THR A 545 -16.50 20.78 21.29
N THR A 546 -16.15 21.11 22.52
CA THR A 546 -15.00 20.50 23.23
C THR A 546 -15.45 19.86 24.53
N SER A 547 -14.71 18.86 25.02
CA SER A 547 -14.93 18.29 26.37
C SER A 547 -14.63 19.28 27.49
N GLU A 548 -13.97 20.40 27.19
CA GLU A 548 -13.78 21.52 28.15
C GLU A 548 -15.01 22.43 28.26
N GLY A 549 -16.11 22.13 27.52
CA GLY A 549 -17.34 22.93 27.50
C GLY A 549 -17.33 24.11 26.56
N LYS A 550 -16.31 24.28 25.72
CA LYS A 550 -16.31 25.30 24.65
C LYS A 550 -17.14 24.83 23.45
N SER A 551 -17.88 25.75 22.85
CA SER A 551 -18.64 25.49 21.62
C SER A 551 -18.83 26.77 20.83
N GLY A 552 -19.05 26.65 19.52
CA GLY A 552 -19.31 27.79 18.64
C GLY A 552 -19.48 27.37 17.19
N SER A 553 -19.89 28.33 16.35
CA SER A 553 -19.76 28.22 14.90
C SER A 553 -18.35 28.65 14.49
N TYR A 554 -17.88 28.14 13.34
CA TYR A 554 -16.58 28.51 12.81
C TYR A 554 -16.60 28.55 11.27
N GLN A 555 -15.63 29.26 10.70
CA GLN A 555 -15.33 29.28 9.28
C GLN A 555 -14.02 28.53 9.02
N ASP A 556 -13.80 28.17 7.77
CA ASP A 556 -12.55 27.52 7.37
C ASP A 556 -11.32 28.34 7.78
N GLY A 557 -10.37 27.69 8.47
CA GLY A 557 -9.16 28.32 8.97
C GLY A 557 -9.28 29.02 10.34
N ASP A 558 -10.48 29.07 10.94
CA ASP A 558 -10.62 29.58 12.32
C ASP A 558 -9.86 28.73 13.34
N THR A 559 -9.43 29.36 14.42
CA THR A 559 -8.63 28.69 15.44
C THR A 559 -9.31 28.70 16.80
N ILE A 560 -9.10 27.61 17.56
CA ILE A 560 -9.48 27.54 18.98
C ILE A 560 -8.25 27.22 19.83
N THR A 561 -8.25 27.73 21.04
CA THR A 561 -7.22 27.38 22.04
C THR A 561 -7.85 26.46 23.09
N ILE A 562 -7.21 25.31 23.33
CA ILE A 562 -7.65 24.29 24.29
C ILE A 562 -6.54 23.98 25.30
N GLY A 563 -6.87 23.32 26.42
CA GLY A 563 -5.90 22.83 27.40
C GLY A 563 -5.76 23.66 28.67
N ALA A 564 -6.32 24.89 28.73
CA ALA A 564 -6.16 25.78 29.88
C ALA A 564 -6.73 25.18 31.19
N SER A 565 -7.81 24.41 31.11
CA SER A 565 -8.48 23.80 32.28
C SER A 565 -8.25 22.30 32.39
N THR A 566 -7.44 21.71 31.47
CA THR A 566 -7.20 20.26 31.40
C THR A 566 -6.01 19.88 32.25
N ALA A 567 -6.15 18.83 33.07
CA ALA A 567 -5.06 18.31 33.87
C ALA A 567 -4.05 17.52 33.02
N ILE A 568 -2.81 17.42 33.49
CA ILE A 568 -1.78 16.59 32.89
C ILE A 568 -2.25 15.13 32.90
N GLY A 569 -2.13 14.45 31.76
CA GLY A 569 -2.61 13.07 31.53
C GLY A 569 -4.01 13.00 30.94
N ASP A 570 -4.79 14.07 31.02
CA ASP A 570 -6.16 14.10 30.50
C ASP A 570 -6.20 14.40 29.00
N THR A 571 -7.27 13.93 28.36
CA THR A 571 -7.51 14.09 26.92
C THR A 571 -8.72 14.98 26.68
N ILE A 572 -8.52 16.00 25.84
CA ILE A 572 -9.55 16.88 25.34
C ILE A 572 -10.11 16.29 24.05
N THR A 573 -11.43 16.21 23.96
CA THR A 573 -12.12 15.83 22.71
C THR A 573 -12.66 17.11 22.06
N VAL A 574 -12.34 17.29 20.78
CA VAL A 574 -12.91 18.34 19.91
C VAL A 574 -13.78 17.65 18.86
N LYS A 575 -15.07 17.96 18.84
CA LYS A 575 -16.01 17.47 17.85
C LYS A 575 -16.36 18.59 16.89
N LEU A 576 -16.29 18.31 15.58
CA LEU A 576 -16.66 19.21 14.50
C LEU A 576 -17.87 18.67 13.78
N GLN A 577 -18.76 19.52 13.33
CA GLN A 577 -19.92 19.19 12.51
C GLN A 577 -20.19 20.29 11.51
N GLY A 578 -20.77 19.93 10.36
CA GLY A 578 -21.25 20.85 9.35
C GLY A 578 -22.30 20.18 8.49
N LYS A 579 -22.91 20.93 7.58
CA LYS A 579 -23.85 20.43 6.57
C LYS A 579 -23.17 20.47 5.21
N ASP A 580 -23.12 19.34 4.52
CA ASP A 580 -22.67 19.30 3.11
C ASP A 580 -23.71 19.92 2.16
N ALA A 581 -23.42 19.90 0.87
CA ALA A 581 -24.30 20.46 -0.16
C ALA A 581 -25.66 19.77 -0.25
N ASP A 582 -25.75 18.53 0.19
CA ASP A 582 -27.00 17.73 0.25
C ASP A 582 -27.74 17.90 1.60
N GLY A 583 -27.25 18.78 2.48
CA GLY A 583 -27.79 19.01 3.82
C GLY A 583 -27.53 17.86 4.79
N GLN A 584 -26.68 16.87 4.42
CA GLN A 584 -26.28 15.79 5.30
C GLN A 584 -25.28 16.30 6.34
N THR A 585 -25.31 15.71 7.53
CA THR A 585 -24.36 16.09 8.58
C THR A 585 -23.04 15.36 8.36
N VAL A 586 -21.98 16.10 8.11
CA VAL A 586 -20.60 15.62 8.18
C VAL A 586 -20.03 15.95 9.55
N SER A 587 -19.22 15.05 10.13
CA SER A 587 -18.65 15.24 11.44
C SER A 587 -17.27 14.60 11.57
N ALA A 588 -16.43 15.21 12.41
CA ALA A 588 -15.12 14.66 12.80
C ALA A 588 -14.90 14.84 14.30
N THR A 589 -14.09 13.96 14.88
CA THR A 589 -13.75 14.01 16.30
C THR A 589 -12.25 13.86 16.45
N TYR A 590 -11.63 14.77 17.21
CA TYR A 590 -10.19 14.81 17.46
C TYR A 590 -9.90 14.76 18.96
N LYS A 591 -8.74 14.21 19.30
CA LYS A 591 -8.30 14.04 20.69
C LYS A 591 -6.93 14.69 20.89
N TYR A 592 -6.81 15.46 21.96
CA TYR A 592 -5.59 16.19 22.33
C TYR A 592 -5.22 15.85 23.77
N THR A 593 -4.11 15.13 23.98
CA THR A 593 -3.69 14.72 25.32
C THR A 593 -2.65 15.67 25.86
N LYS A 594 -2.92 16.25 27.06
CA LYS A 594 -1.98 17.12 27.77
C LYS A 594 -0.94 16.26 28.47
N LYS A 595 0.30 16.27 27.99
CA LYS A 595 1.42 15.54 28.60
C LYS A 595 2.18 16.41 29.60
N ASP A 596 2.81 15.77 30.58
CA ASP A 596 3.66 16.46 31.56
C ASP A 596 4.85 17.11 30.81
N PRO A 597 5.04 18.45 30.90
CA PRO A 597 6.20 19.11 30.32
C PRO A 597 7.51 18.64 30.99
N ALA A 598 7.45 18.12 32.20
CA ALA A 598 8.59 17.55 32.93
C ALA A 598 8.80 16.06 32.66
N ALA A 599 7.90 15.38 31.91
CA ALA A 599 8.07 13.98 31.58
C ALA A 599 9.36 13.75 30.79
N THR A 600 10.17 12.82 31.26
CA THR A 600 11.45 12.45 30.67
C THR A 600 11.30 11.17 29.85
N SER A 601 11.87 11.14 28.65
CA SER A 601 12.05 9.91 27.92
C SER A 601 13.09 9.03 28.59
N THR A 602 12.80 7.74 28.72
CA THR A 602 13.74 6.76 29.28
C THR A 602 14.13 5.79 28.18
N ALA A 603 15.40 5.67 27.87
CA ALA A 603 15.90 4.68 26.92
C ALA A 603 16.31 3.40 27.65
N TYR A 604 15.87 2.26 27.12
CA TYR A 604 16.20 0.93 27.64
C TYR A 604 17.10 0.19 26.63
N ALA A 605 18.04 -0.61 27.15
CA ALA A 605 18.90 -1.42 26.31
C ALA A 605 19.29 -2.71 27.03
N LYS A 606 19.40 -3.80 26.25
CA LYS A 606 19.92 -5.08 26.74
C LYS A 606 21.43 -5.10 26.60
N LYS A 607 22.14 -5.24 27.72
CA LYS A 607 23.60 -5.31 27.72
C LYS A 607 24.08 -6.68 27.22
N PRO A 608 24.90 -6.77 26.16
CA PRO A 608 25.57 -7.99 25.79
C PRO A 608 26.43 -8.55 26.94
N SER A 609 26.45 -9.87 27.11
CA SER A 609 27.15 -10.50 28.22
C SER A 609 28.67 -10.20 28.23
N ALA A 610 29.27 -9.97 27.07
CA ALA A 610 30.69 -9.65 26.90
C ALA A 610 31.05 -8.19 27.26
N TRP A 611 30.08 -7.32 27.56
CA TRP A 611 30.34 -5.92 27.88
C TRP A 611 30.37 -5.73 29.39
N SER A 612 31.38 -4.99 29.89
CA SER A 612 31.47 -4.64 31.31
C SER A 612 30.48 -3.57 31.69
N ASN A 613 30.38 -2.51 30.88
CA ASN A 613 29.51 -1.36 31.11
C ASN A 613 28.70 -1.04 29.85
N LEU A 614 27.59 -0.29 30.04
CA LEU A 614 26.75 0.24 28.99
C LEU A 614 26.56 1.73 29.19
N TYR A 615 26.76 2.51 28.14
CA TYR A 615 26.59 3.97 28.14
C TYR A 615 25.61 4.35 27.06
N ALA A 616 24.85 5.40 27.29
CA ALA A 616 23.97 6.02 26.31
C ALA A 616 24.50 7.41 25.92
N TYR A 617 24.82 7.56 24.67
CA TYR A 617 25.13 8.86 24.07
C TYR A 617 23.92 9.32 23.28
N VAL A 618 23.30 10.39 23.77
CA VAL A 618 22.07 10.95 23.17
C VAL A 618 22.37 12.36 22.71
N TYR A 619 22.07 12.66 21.47
CA TYR A 619 22.30 13.97 20.87
C TYR A 619 21.13 14.38 19.98
N VAL A 620 21.05 15.67 19.70
CA VAL A 620 20.09 16.23 18.77
C VAL A 620 20.75 16.30 17.39
N ASP A 621 20.17 15.65 16.43
CA ASP A 621 20.57 15.76 15.03
C ASP A 621 19.86 16.95 14.39
N ASP A 622 20.42 18.13 14.61
CA ASP A 622 19.94 19.38 14.02
C ASP A 622 21.04 19.93 13.09
N SER A 623 20.85 19.70 11.80
CA SER A 623 21.79 20.15 10.77
C SER A 623 21.95 21.70 10.69
N SER A 624 21.06 22.45 11.34
CA SER A 624 21.11 23.93 11.45
C SER A 624 21.82 24.41 12.72
N ALA A 625 22.12 23.53 13.66
CA ALA A 625 22.77 23.91 14.91
C ALA A 625 24.29 24.05 14.74
N THR A 626 24.85 25.17 15.18
CA THR A 626 26.31 25.44 15.19
C THR A 626 27.02 24.66 16.30
N THR A 627 26.30 24.06 17.24
CA THR A 627 26.85 23.32 18.38
C THR A 627 26.03 22.07 18.61
N LEU A 628 26.69 20.89 18.65
CA LEU A 628 26.07 19.63 18.96
C LEU A 628 25.47 19.64 20.37
N LYS A 629 24.15 19.43 20.49
CA LYS A 629 23.47 19.28 21.77
C LYS A 629 23.49 17.81 22.15
N GLU A 630 24.19 17.47 23.21
CA GLU A 630 24.42 16.09 23.67
C GLU A 630 24.18 15.95 25.18
N ASN A 631 23.80 14.75 25.65
CA ASN A 631 23.59 14.48 27.06
C ASN A 631 24.90 14.52 27.87
N ALA A 632 25.98 14.01 27.29
CA ALA A 632 27.34 14.03 27.81
C ALA A 632 28.32 13.83 26.65
N LYS A 633 29.62 14.15 26.89
CA LYS A 633 30.65 13.80 25.91
C LYS A 633 30.74 12.29 25.71
N TRP A 634 31.12 11.86 24.51
CA TRP A 634 31.33 10.46 24.21
C TRP A 634 32.19 9.78 25.30
N PRO A 635 31.82 8.58 25.81
CA PRO A 635 30.81 7.64 25.33
C PRO A 635 29.37 7.89 25.84
N GLY A 636 29.05 9.00 26.45
CA GLY A 636 27.73 9.31 26.97
C GLY A 636 27.58 9.05 28.47
N GLU A 637 26.34 9.05 28.97
CA GLU A 637 26.04 8.74 30.36
C GLU A 637 25.97 7.23 30.63
N PRO A 638 26.45 6.76 31.80
CA PRO A 638 26.33 5.37 32.18
C PRO A 638 24.85 4.97 32.35
N MET A 639 24.47 3.85 31.75
CA MET A 639 23.13 3.30 31.92
C MET A 639 23.04 2.49 33.20
N THR A 640 21.95 2.68 33.96
CA THR A 640 21.67 1.93 35.18
C THR A 640 20.92 0.63 34.86
N LYS A 641 21.23 -0.43 35.61
CA LYS A 641 20.47 -1.67 35.51
C LYS A 641 19.05 -1.48 35.97
N VAL A 642 18.08 -1.98 35.25
CA VAL A 642 16.65 -1.94 35.63
C VAL A 642 16.44 -2.79 36.86
N ALA A 643 15.78 -2.22 37.86
CA ALA A 643 15.41 -2.93 39.09
C ALA A 643 14.16 -3.82 38.84
N SER A 644 14.03 -4.87 39.62
CA SER A 644 12.83 -5.69 39.65
C SER A 644 11.60 -4.87 40.00
N GLY A 645 10.56 -4.92 39.17
CA GLY A 645 9.31 -4.16 39.33
C GLY A 645 9.24 -2.85 38.57
N ASP A 646 10.22 -2.49 37.73
CA ASP A 646 10.10 -1.39 36.77
C ASP A 646 9.09 -1.79 35.67
N THR A 647 8.06 -0.95 35.49
CA THR A 647 6.93 -1.29 34.60
C THR A 647 7.26 -1.21 33.10
N CYS A 648 8.36 -0.56 32.72
CA CYS A 648 8.75 -0.34 31.34
C CYS A 648 9.97 -1.14 30.88
N GLY A 649 10.69 -1.80 31.77
CA GLY A 649 11.89 -2.59 31.44
C GLY A 649 11.84 -4.00 32.01
N LYS A 650 12.52 -4.95 31.35
CA LYS A 650 12.65 -6.32 31.82
C LYS A 650 13.85 -6.43 32.76
N ASP A 651 13.77 -7.34 33.73
CA ASP A 651 14.91 -7.66 34.60
C ASP A 651 16.16 -7.97 33.79
N GLY A 652 17.26 -7.30 34.14
CA GLY A 652 18.55 -7.45 33.43
C GLY A 652 18.80 -6.46 32.30
N GLU A 653 17.83 -5.62 31.94
CA GLU A 653 18.01 -4.50 31.03
C GLU A 653 18.62 -3.27 31.73
N TYR A 654 19.07 -2.33 30.95
CA TYR A 654 19.68 -1.08 31.42
C TYR A 654 18.88 0.11 30.92
N LYS A 655 18.78 1.15 31.75
CA LYS A 655 18.07 2.40 31.41
C LYS A 655 18.93 3.63 31.63
N VAL A 656 18.65 4.68 30.89
CA VAL A 656 19.15 6.03 31.09
C VAL A 656 18.01 7.03 30.96
N VAL A 657 18.04 8.06 31.80
CA VAL A 657 17.14 9.21 31.74
C VAL A 657 18.01 10.43 31.45
N PRO A 658 18.02 10.98 30.22
CA PRO A 658 18.92 12.09 29.88
C PRO A 658 18.45 13.40 30.47
N GLU A 659 18.82 13.67 31.74
CA GLU A 659 18.38 14.89 32.46
C GLU A 659 18.93 16.20 31.88
N LYS A 660 20.13 16.19 31.30
CA LYS A 660 20.78 17.40 30.77
C LYS A 660 20.14 17.95 29.49
N LEU A 661 19.35 17.14 28.78
CA LEU A 661 18.65 17.63 27.58
C LEU A 661 17.46 18.53 27.93
N ARG A 662 16.97 18.52 29.18
CA ARG A 662 15.89 19.38 29.63
C ARG A 662 16.20 20.89 29.62
N THR A 663 17.47 21.24 29.75
CA THR A 663 17.89 22.65 29.92
C THR A 663 18.35 23.34 28.65
N LEU A 664 18.32 22.66 27.54
CA LEU A 664 18.91 23.14 26.26
C LEU A 664 17.91 23.80 25.32
N ASP A 665 16.61 23.81 25.65
CA ASP A 665 15.59 24.40 24.83
C ASP A 665 14.95 25.65 25.42
N HIS A 666 15.20 26.78 24.78
CA HIS A 666 14.48 28.02 25.01
C HIS A 666 13.26 28.10 24.10
N GLY A 667 12.19 27.36 24.42
CA GLY A 667 10.85 27.65 23.93
C GLY A 667 10.27 26.83 22.79
N ARG A 668 10.80 25.64 22.46
CA ARG A 668 10.10 24.67 21.60
C ARG A 668 9.96 23.33 22.30
N PRO A 669 8.76 22.71 22.30
CA PRO A 669 8.60 21.35 22.81
C PRO A 669 9.33 20.35 21.90
N TRP A 670 10.06 19.44 22.51
CA TRP A 670 10.70 18.32 21.84
C TRP A 670 9.63 17.34 21.37
N SER A 671 9.62 17.01 20.09
CA SER A 671 8.89 15.84 19.59
C SER A 671 9.71 14.58 19.87
N ASP A 672 9.06 13.45 20.14
CA ASP A 672 9.73 12.16 20.37
C ASP A 672 10.62 11.73 19.18
N ASP A 673 10.41 12.30 17.99
CA ASP A 673 11.16 12.10 16.75
C ASP A 673 12.58 12.69 16.72
N GLN A 674 12.90 13.57 17.68
CA GLN A 674 14.24 14.16 17.76
C GLN A 674 15.25 13.30 18.53
N PHE A 675 14.85 12.11 19.01
CA PHE A 675 15.76 11.11 19.57
C PHE A 675 16.35 10.17 18.50
N ALA A 676 16.61 10.67 17.30
CA ALA A 676 16.94 9.87 16.12
C ALA A 676 18.24 9.07 16.18
N SER A 677 19.09 9.20 17.23
CA SER A 677 20.27 8.34 17.33
C SER A 677 20.76 8.13 18.77
N THR A 678 20.47 6.98 19.32
CA THR A 678 21.12 6.48 20.54
C THR A 678 22.24 5.53 20.15
N ARG A 679 23.51 5.93 20.32
CA ARG A 679 24.64 5.01 20.17
C ARG A 679 24.97 4.37 21.50
N LEU A 680 24.98 3.03 21.52
CA LEU A 680 25.42 2.25 22.66
C LEU A 680 26.92 1.93 22.50
N SER A 681 27.71 2.15 23.54
CA SER A 681 29.14 1.88 23.52
C SER A 681 29.57 0.99 24.69
N SER A 682 30.62 0.19 24.50
CA SER A 682 31.28 -0.59 25.55
C SER A 682 32.66 -0.04 25.83
N ASN A 683 33.12 -0.09 27.08
CA ASN A 683 34.54 0.10 27.42
C ASN A 683 35.32 -1.15 26.98
N ARG A 684 35.73 -1.24 25.71
CA ARG A 684 36.87 -2.02 25.30
C ARG A 684 38.01 -1.05 25.09
N ASP A 685 39.18 -1.36 25.75
CA ASP A 685 40.42 -0.63 25.70
C ASP A 685 40.63 0.13 24.37
N MET A 686 40.68 1.43 24.45
CA MET A 686 41.26 2.26 23.40
C MET A 686 42.79 2.28 23.56
N SER A 687 43.46 1.17 23.16
CA SER A 687 44.85 1.16 22.76
C SER A 687 44.91 0.52 21.38
N ARG A 688 44.58 1.31 20.37
CA ARG A 688 45.21 1.32 19.04
C ARG A 688 44.53 2.35 18.15
#